data_9cb84bb98e8cdbbaa3998bcd604f2d4b
#
_entry.id   9cb84bb98e8cdbbaa3998bcd604f2d4b
#
_cell.length_a   1.000
_cell.length_b   1.000
_cell.length_c   1.000
_cell.angle_alpha   90.00
_cell.angle_beta   90.00
_cell.angle_gamma   90.00
#
_symmetry.space_group_name_H-M   'P 1'
#
loop_
_entity.id
_entity.type
_entity.pdbx_description
1 polymer ?
#
loop_
_entity_poly.entity_id
_entity_poly.type
_entity_poly.pdbx_seq_one_letter_code
_entity_poly.pdbx_strand_id
1 'polypeptide(L)'
;MPLVKTLLERFTDIEVDDETETFEDGTEHHARMVAPSSVKLESDAVQSNDHWVKTLLITEWPDTANPGHLDAITTHPSADVGLSIHATPRSTDQAITEVENAIRDLETVRRGKQDNGDPSIGLTERRIREHEEVLDQLTNGSQTIFDTSVYLPVRGETKDQVEKRCQRIRTELEKQQLTVRSIDYDQSDGLVSASPIAKDAVSEWLPSATTPMLGDALGSLFPFSASTVIEKSGVLYGYHATTDAPVIVDRYQRPNGYNILAAAKIGSGKSVTAKLLNLREVAKDPETILIMVDPLEGFRSLADELNAEHIVIGGRRQLNPLEIEQTPQRVLNATRDLDPYGQRTSSVMGFFATYFAHIDSTGEGLNKQEHAILSDAVHEAYRRQGIDKDPATHSNESPTILDVFAILGEMAEDMPTFIDDAASDLTDVTSKEADRWEGRAADLRIAMRPFTGDGEFANLAGQSEISLEGEKVTYLDLQQGEADREIALMLQLLFDTVYERAKQTDKRVILAIDEAHYLMQSEGSLDWLERAYRHSRHHDLSVHLVTQEMSDFFVHEKAEVLANESSIKILQRLPGLSEAHRKKLGLTAREAEFLRSAKPGTRERGYSHALVCVEDKGRYPVKVTALPEEMEIVDPPEDDSEPDGAPDSEVYA
;
A
#
# COMPACT_ATOMS: atom_id res chain seq x y z
N MET A 1 49.09 6.62 -0.29
CA MET A 1 49.32 8.09 -0.21
C MET A 1 49.52 8.79 -1.56
N PRO A 2 50.35 8.33 -2.54
CA PRO A 2 50.49 9.09 -3.79
C PRO A 2 49.17 9.23 -4.61
N LEU A 3 48.31 8.24 -4.61
CA LEU A 3 47.04 8.25 -5.38
C LEU A 3 46.02 9.25 -4.81
N VAL A 4 45.97 9.41 -3.49
CA VAL A 4 45.06 10.38 -2.83
C VAL A 4 45.57 11.81 -3.11
N LYS A 5 46.88 12.02 -3.15
CA LYS A 5 47.51 13.29 -3.52
C LYS A 5 47.19 13.66 -4.98
N THR A 6 47.34 12.73 -5.92
CA THR A 6 47.03 12.93 -7.34
C THR A 6 45.54 13.20 -7.56
N LEU A 7 44.65 12.55 -6.79
CA LEU A 7 43.20 12.81 -6.83
C LEU A 7 42.88 14.20 -6.22
N LEU A 8 43.46 14.56 -5.10
CA LEU A 8 43.26 15.87 -4.49
C LEU A 8 43.76 17.00 -5.40
N GLU A 9 44.92 16.85 -6.07
CA GLU A 9 45.44 17.79 -7.05
C GLU A 9 44.50 17.94 -8.26
N ARG A 10 43.85 16.83 -8.73
CA ARG A 10 42.81 16.88 -9.75
C ARG A 10 41.50 17.49 -9.26
N PHE A 11 41.18 17.31 -7.99
CA PHE A 11 39.92 17.81 -7.41
C PHE A 11 39.93 19.31 -7.09
N THR A 12 41.08 19.91 -6.83
CA THR A 12 41.14 21.26 -6.26
C THR A 12 41.97 22.27 -7.05
N ASP A 13 42.70 21.87 -8.13
CA ASP A 13 43.75 22.69 -8.79
C ASP A 13 44.78 23.28 -7.79
N ILE A 14 44.89 22.69 -6.60
CA ILE A 14 45.86 23.08 -5.58
C ILE A 14 47.07 22.15 -5.73
N GLU A 15 48.22 22.70 -6.08
CA GLU A 15 49.51 21.99 -5.96
C GLU A 15 49.75 21.68 -4.48
N VAL A 16 49.65 20.39 -4.13
CA VAL A 16 49.96 19.94 -2.76
C VAL A 16 51.46 19.71 -2.69
N ASP A 17 52.20 20.69 -2.20
CA ASP A 17 53.62 20.55 -1.89
C ASP A 17 53.86 19.48 -0.82
N ASP A 18 54.95 18.71 -0.97
CA ASP A 18 55.30 17.58 -0.10
C ASP A 18 55.82 18.01 1.28
N GLU A 19 56.00 19.31 1.51
CA GLU A 19 56.37 19.83 2.81
C GLU A 19 55.16 20.10 3.67
N THR A 20 55.10 19.45 4.82
CA THR A 20 54.09 19.56 5.87
C THR A 20 53.97 21.00 6.37
N GLU A 21 53.32 21.87 5.61
CA GLU A 21 52.75 23.09 6.16
C GLU A 21 51.44 22.77 6.85
N THR A 22 51.43 22.94 8.14
CA THR A 22 50.22 22.91 8.97
C THR A 22 49.32 24.06 8.53
N PHE A 23 48.24 23.72 7.79
CA PHE A 23 47.17 24.67 7.55
C PHE A 23 46.49 24.99 8.89
N GLU A 24 46.79 26.17 9.44
CA GLU A 24 46.17 26.68 10.68
C GLU A 24 44.69 27.00 10.56
N ASP A 25 44.07 26.70 9.42
CA ASP A 25 42.71 27.12 9.11
C ASP A 25 41.86 25.88 8.77
N GLY A 26 40.86 25.57 9.51
CA GLY A 26 39.98 24.39 9.49
C GLY A 26 39.57 23.75 8.15
N THR A 27 40.12 24.23 7.02
CA THR A 27 39.93 23.77 5.64
C THR A 27 40.42 22.33 5.44
N GLU A 28 41.58 21.93 6.05
CA GLU A 28 42.07 20.56 5.95
C GLU A 28 41.18 19.57 6.69
N HIS A 29 40.58 19.98 7.80
CA HIS A 29 39.64 19.17 8.55
C HIS A 29 38.34 18.91 7.73
N HIS A 30 37.84 19.92 7.06
CA HIS A 30 36.69 19.79 6.17
C HIS A 30 37.00 18.92 4.95
N ALA A 31 38.18 19.08 4.32
CA ALA A 31 38.59 18.24 3.20
C ALA A 31 38.71 16.75 3.59
N ARG A 32 39.23 16.45 4.79
CA ARG A 32 39.32 15.08 5.31
C ARG A 32 37.97 14.48 5.67
N MET A 33 36.98 15.29 6.05
CA MET A 33 35.62 14.83 6.32
C MET A 33 34.83 14.49 5.04
N VAL A 34 35.15 15.16 3.94
CA VAL A 34 34.41 15.01 2.67
C VAL A 34 35.09 14.04 1.71
N ALA A 35 36.44 13.95 1.75
CA ALA A 35 37.19 13.05 0.89
C ALA A 35 37.09 11.58 1.36
N PRO A 36 36.99 10.62 0.43
CA PRO A 36 37.02 9.21 0.78
C PRO A 36 38.39 8.84 1.40
N SER A 37 38.39 8.01 2.45
CA SER A 37 39.60 7.56 3.13
C SER A 37 40.45 6.62 2.28
N SER A 38 39.87 5.96 1.28
CA SER A 38 40.56 5.10 0.32
C SER A 38 39.89 5.13 -1.03
N VAL A 39 40.68 5.17 -2.10
CA VAL A 39 40.20 5.07 -3.48
C VAL A 39 41.06 4.05 -4.22
N LYS A 40 40.44 3.05 -4.82
CA LYS A 40 41.09 2.07 -5.69
C LYS A 40 40.50 2.19 -7.09
N LEU A 41 41.34 2.47 -8.08
CA LEU A 41 40.95 2.58 -9.47
C LEU A 41 41.03 1.22 -10.16
N GLU A 42 39.99 0.84 -10.86
CA GLU A 42 39.96 -0.28 -11.80
C GLU A 42 39.53 0.24 -13.18
N SER A 43 39.74 -0.56 -14.22
CA SER A 43 39.46 -0.14 -15.60
C SER A 43 38.01 0.25 -15.87
N ASP A 44 37.07 -0.29 -15.12
CA ASP A 44 35.62 -0.18 -15.37
C ASP A 44 34.82 0.29 -14.15
N ALA A 45 35.47 0.51 -13.01
CA ALA A 45 34.82 1.00 -11.79
C ALA A 45 35.88 1.59 -10.82
N VAL A 46 35.41 2.36 -9.84
CA VAL A 46 36.21 2.88 -8.74
C VAL A 46 35.68 2.32 -7.43
N GLN A 47 36.53 1.80 -6.57
CA GLN A 47 36.19 1.51 -5.20
C GLN A 47 36.50 2.73 -4.33
N SER A 48 35.47 3.31 -3.73
CA SER A 48 35.59 4.44 -2.80
C SER A 48 35.13 3.97 -1.42
N ASN A 49 36.06 3.89 -0.49
CA ASN A 49 35.89 3.24 0.80
C ASN A 49 35.38 1.78 0.60
N ASP A 50 34.25 1.44 1.21
CA ASP A 50 33.64 0.11 1.16
C ASP A 50 32.64 -0.08 -0.02
N HIS A 51 32.50 0.94 -0.88
CA HIS A 51 31.53 0.93 -1.98
C HIS A 51 32.20 0.99 -3.34
N TRP A 52 31.62 0.30 -4.31
CA TRP A 52 31.97 0.39 -5.71
C TRP A 52 31.12 1.44 -6.40
N VAL A 53 31.74 2.24 -7.26
CA VAL A 53 31.10 3.29 -8.07
C VAL A 53 31.48 3.10 -9.52
N LYS A 54 30.49 3.13 -10.41
CA LYS A 54 30.69 3.17 -11.87
C LYS A 54 29.92 4.36 -12.40
N THR A 55 30.60 5.27 -13.06
CA THR A 55 29.99 6.45 -13.65
C THR A 55 29.59 6.15 -15.09
N LEU A 56 28.33 6.41 -15.41
CA LEU A 56 27.78 6.35 -16.75
C LEU A 56 27.60 7.78 -17.28
N LEU A 57 27.66 7.94 -18.61
CA LEU A 57 27.49 9.21 -19.32
C LEU A 57 26.30 9.07 -20.29
N ILE A 58 25.39 10.04 -20.31
CA ILE A 58 24.34 10.13 -21.34
C ILE A 58 24.94 10.82 -22.57
N THR A 59 24.93 10.12 -23.72
CA THR A 59 25.57 10.60 -24.96
C THR A 59 24.60 10.99 -26.06
N GLU A 60 23.37 10.44 -26.04
CA GLU A 60 22.36 10.75 -27.04
C GLU A 60 21.01 10.99 -26.38
N TRP A 61 20.30 11.97 -26.88
CA TRP A 61 19.02 12.45 -26.36
C TRP A 61 17.92 12.32 -27.41
N PRO A 62 16.65 12.15 -27.03
CA PRO A 62 15.55 12.17 -27.97
C PRO A 62 15.39 13.55 -28.62
N ASP A 63 14.80 13.59 -29.80
CA ASP A 63 14.56 14.83 -30.54
C ASP A 63 13.64 15.83 -29.80
N THR A 64 12.85 15.35 -28.83
CA THR A 64 11.97 16.17 -28.00
C THR A 64 12.27 15.99 -26.53
N ALA A 65 12.56 17.10 -25.86
CA ALA A 65 12.72 17.11 -24.40
C ALA A 65 11.35 17.13 -23.74
N ASN A 66 11.04 16.08 -22.97
CA ASN A 66 9.86 16.04 -22.13
C ASN A 66 10.26 16.19 -20.65
N PRO A 67 9.53 16.99 -19.86
CA PRO A 67 9.76 17.04 -18.42
C PRO A 67 9.68 15.64 -17.80
N GLY A 68 10.64 15.32 -16.92
CA GLY A 68 10.65 14.03 -16.23
C GLY A 68 11.43 12.90 -16.90
N HIS A 69 12.17 13.14 -17.98
CA HIS A 69 13.03 12.10 -18.60
C HIS A 69 13.98 11.42 -17.63
N LEU A 70 14.47 12.13 -16.63
CA LEU A 70 15.40 11.62 -15.62
C LEU A 70 14.70 11.16 -14.32
N ASP A 71 13.40 11.33 -14.18
CA ASP A 71 12.64 10.94 -12.99
C ASP A 71 12.74 9.42 -12.72
N ALA A 72 12.67 8.62 -13.76
CA ALA A 72 12.78 7.16 -13.65
C ALA A 72 14.10 6.70 -13.01
N ILE A 73 15.19 7.49 -13.14
CA ILE A 73 16.48 7.19 -12.55
C ILE A 73 16.49 7.53 -11.07
N THR A 74 15.93 8.69 -10.70
CA THR A 74 15.96 9.22 -9.34
C THR A 74 14.90 8.59 -8.44
N THR A 75 13.80 8.12 -9.02
CA THR A 75 12.67 7.50 -8.31
C THR A 75 12.74 5.99 -8.23
N HIS A 76 13.64 5.33 -8.99
CA HIS A 76 13.71 3.87 -9.00
C HIS A 76 14.22 3.30 -7.67
N PRO A 77 13.41 2.49 -6.97
CA PRO A 77 13.70 2.08 -5.59
C PRO A 77 14.96 1.24 -5.40
N SER A 78 15.47 0.61 -6.45
CA SER A 78 16.63 -0.31 -6.37
C SER A 78 17.93 0.27 -6.91
N ALA A 79 17.92 1.51 -7.39
CA ALA A 79 19.09 2.14 -7.97
C ALA A 79 19.69 3.16 -6.98
N ASP A 80 20.82 2.79 -6.35
CA ASP A 80 21.66 3.76 -5.69
C ASP A 80 22.46 4.49 -6.79
N VAL A 81 21.83 5.49 -7.39
CA VAL A 81 22.37 6.29 -8.48
C VAL A 81 22.31 7.76 -8.12
N GLY A 82 23.40 8.45 -8.35
CA GLY A 82 23.45 9.91 -8.31
C GLY A 82 23.19 10.49 -9.70
N LEU A 83 22.95 11.80 -9.75
CA LEU A 83 22.84 12.56 -10.99
C LEU A 83 23.68 13.83 -10.86
N SER A 84 24.57 14.05 -11.84
CA SER A 84 25.35 15.27 -11.96
C SER A 84 25.11 15.86 -13.34
N ILE A 85 24.68 17.11 -13.40
CA ILE A 85 24.43 17.86 -14.63
C ILE A 85 25.39 19.04 -14.64
N HIS A 86 26.25 19.11 -15.64
CA HIS A 86 27.06 20.28 -15.94
C HIS A 86 26.41 21.04 -17.08
N ALA A 87 26.26 22.34 -16.95
CA ALA A 87 25.67 23.19 -17.94
C ALA A 87 26.48 24.50 -18.04
N THR A 88 27.16 24.69 -19.14
CA THR A 88 27.98 25.88 -19.40
C THR A 88 27.32 26.71 -20.52
N PRO A 89 26.92 27.96 -20.27
CA PRO A 89 26.30 28.78 -21.30
C PRO A 89 27.31 29.14 -22.40
N ARG A 90 26.91 29.01 -23.65
CA ARG A 90 27.65 29.52 -24.80
C ARG A 90 27.40 31.03 -24.95
N SER A 91 28.40 31.75 -25.48
CA SER A 91 28.15 33.13 -25.87
C SER A 91 27.10 33.19 -27.00
N THR A 92 26.20 34.16 -26.94
CA THR A 92 25.11 34.30 -27.92
C THR A 92 25.64 34.44 -29.35
N ASP A 93 26.71 35.19 -29.54
CA ASP A 93 27.32 35.39 -30.85
C ASP A 93 27.91 34.08 -31.44
N GLN A 94 28.54 33.25 -30.60
CA GLN A 94 29.03 31.93 -31.03
C GLN A 94 27.86 31.01 -31.40
N ALA A 95 26.82 30.95 -30.56
CA ALA A 95 25.66 30.13 -30.80
C ALA A 95 24.94 30.50 -32.10
N ILE A 96 24.73 31.78 -32.35
CA ILE A 96 24.14 32.29 -33.60
C ILE A 96 25.00 31.88 -34.78
N THR A 97 26.31 32.11 -34.73
CA THR A 97 27.22 31.76 -35.85
C THR A 97 27.20 30.26 -36.17
N GLU A 98 27.16 29.40 -35.16
CA GLU A 98 27.10 27.95 -35.32
C GLU A 98 25.77 27.50 -35.96
N VAL A 99 24.63 28.03 -35.51
CA VAL A 99 23.31 27.70 -36.06
C VAL A 99 23.19 28.19 -37.50
N GLU A 100 23.67 29.42 -37.81
CA GLU A 100 23.72 29.93 -39.20
C GLU A 100 24.59 29.05 -40.11
N ASN A 101 25.72 28.55 -39.62
CA ASN A 101 26.56 27.64 -40.41
C ASN A 101 25.84 26.31 -40.63
N ALA A 102 25.18 25.74 -39.63
CA ALA A 102 24.40 24.51 -39.78
C ALA A 102 23.25 24.68 -40.77
N ILE A 103 22.56 25.81 -40.78
CA ILE A 103 21.52 26.11 -41.81
C ILE A 103 22.13 26.13 -43.21
N ARG A 104 23.27 26.80 -43.41
CA ARG A 104 23.97 26.85 -44.71
C ARG A 104 24.38 25.46 -45.23
N ASP A 105 24.89 24.64 -44.33
CA ASP A 105 25.26 23.25 -44.66
C ASP A 105 24.04 22.40 -45.04
N LEU A 106 22.96 22.51 -44.27
CA LEU A 106 21.68 21.84 -44.56
C LEU A 106 21.07 22.31 -45.88
N GLU A 107 21.15 23.61 -46.24
CA GLU A 107 20.73 24.14 -47.51
C GLU A 107 21.54 23.57 -48.69
N THR A 108 22.85 23.39 -48.49
CA THR A 108 23.71 22.76 -49.49
C THR A 108 23.31 21.29 -49.71
N VAL A 109 23.05 20.55 -48.66
CA VAL A 109 22.54 19.17 -48.72
C VAL A 109 21.15 19.13 -49.38
N ARG A 110 20.27 20.07 -49.09
CA ARG A 110 18.92 20.17 -49.69
C ARG A 110 19.04 20.33 -51.22
N ARG A 111 19.90 21.25 -51.69
CA ARG A 111 20.13 21.44 -53.14
C ARG A 111 20.62 20.16 -53.81
N GLY A 112 21.62 19.49 -53.23
CA GLY A 112 22.14 18.23 -53.77
C GLY A 112 21.08 17.11 -53.82
N LYS A 113 20.20 17.03 -52.80
CA LYS A 113 19.08 16.08 -52.78
C LYS A 113 17.99 16.42 -53.82
N GLN A 114 17.70 17.70 -54.00
CA GLN A 114 16.75 18.19 -54.97
C GLN A 114 17.20 17.86 -56.39
N ASP A 115 18.49 18.09 -56.72
CA ASP A 115 19.08 17.80 -58.03
C ASP A 115 19.07 16.29 -58.35
N ASN A 116 19.17 15.45 -57.31
CA ASN A 116 19.17 13.99 -57.47
C ASN A 116 17.78 13.34 -57.30
N GLY A 117 16.72 14.09 -57.04
CA GLY A 117 15.37 13.56 -56.86
C GLY A 117 15.23 12.66 -55.60
N ASP A 118 16.01 12.90 -54.54
CA ASP A 118 16.04 12.09 -53.34
C ASP A 118 14.76 12.29 -52.52
N PRO A 119 13.99 11.21 -52.21
CA PRO A 119 12.74 11.32 -51.46
C PRO A 119 12.94 11.81 -49.98
N SER A 120 14.16 11.81 -49.47
CA SER A 120 14.47 12.28 -48.10
C SER A 120 14.64 13.80 -47.98
N ILE A 121 14.36 14.58 -49.07
CA ILE A 121 14.45 16.03 -49.06
C ILE A 121 13.57 16.67 -47.99
N GLY A 122 12.36 16.14 -47.75
CA GLY A 122 11.43 16.64 -46.71
C GLY A 122 11.98 16.62 -45.28
N LEU A 123 12.83 15.64 -44.98
CA LEU A 123 13.51 15.58 -43.65
C LEU A 123 14.56 16.71 -43.55
N THR A 124 15.26 17.01 -44.61
CA THR A 124 16.25 18.10 -44.63
C THR A 124 15.57 19.47 -44.51
N GLU A 125 14.44 19.66 -45.19
CA GLU A 125 13.65 20.89 -45.07
C GLU A 125 13.05 21.08 -43.65
N ARG A 126 12.64 19.99 -43.00
CA ARG A 126 12.19 20.05 -41.61
C ARG A 126 13.33 20.50 -40.68
N ARG A 127 14.53 19.92 -40.82
CA ARG A 127 15.71 20.32 -40.03
C ARG A 127 16.09 21.78 -40.26
N ILE A 128 15.99 22.27 -41.47
CA ILE A 128 16.25 23.70 -41.75
C ILE A 128 15.28 24.57 -40.94
N ARG A 129 13.98 24.30 -41.00
CA ARG A 129 12.97 25.06 -40.22
C ARG A 129 13.24 25.01 -38.71
N GLU A 130 13.58 23.85 -38.18
CA GLU A 130 13.91 23.67 -36.77
C GLU A 130 15.11 24.56 -36.35
N HIS A 131 16.14 24.64 -37.21
CA HIS A 131 17.31 25.50 -36.97
C HIS A 131 16.98 26.99 -37.13
N GLU A 132 16.09 27.35 -38.06
CA GLU A 132 15.61 28.74 -38.23
C GLU A 132 14.82 29.19 -37.01
N GLU A 133 13.99 28.33 -36.40
CA GLU A 133 13.28 28.62 -35.15
C GLU A 133 14.25 28.82 -33.98
N VAL A 134 15.29 28.00 -33.87
CA VAL A 134 16.35 28.17 -32.86
C VAL A 134 17.10 29.49 -33.08
N LEU A 135 17.42 29.82 -34.32
CA LEU A 135 18.11 31.07 -34.65
C LEU A 135 17.27 32.31 -34.25
N ASP A 136 15.96 32.28 -34.48
CA ASP A 136 15.04 33.37 -34.08
C ASP A 136 15.01 33.51 -32.55
N GLN A 137 14.91 32.40 -31.82
CA GLN A 137 14.90 32.38 -30.35
C GLN A 137 16.22 32.89 -29.74
N LEU A 138 17.36 32.63 -30.36
CA LEU A 138 18.66 33.14 -29.93
C LEU A 138 18.77 34.64 -30.22
N THR A 139 18.32 35.08 -31.41
CA THR A 139 18.44 36.46 -31.87
C THR A 139 17.57 37.38 -31.07
N ASN A 140 16.36 36.94 -30.70
CA ASN A 140 15.45 37.74 -29.88
C ASN A 140 15.74 37.66 -28.37
N GLY A 141 16.73 36.87 -27.95
CA GLY A 141 17.21 36.72 -26.58
C GLY A 141 16.27 35.94 -25.67
N SER A 142 15.28 35.22 -26.22
CA SER A 142 14.36 34.39 -25.43
C SER A 142 14.99 33.08 -24.94
N GLN A 143 16.05 32.61 -25.61
CA GLN A 143 16.76 31.37 -25.25
C GLN A 143 18.27 31.54 -25.25
N THR A 144 18.94 30.63 -24.55
CA THR A 144 20.42 30.49 -24.52
C THR A 144 20.75 29.01 -24.77
N ILE A 145 21.83 28.74 -25.49
CA ILE A 145 22.38 27.38 -25.65
C ILE A 145 23.38 27.12 -24.50
N PHE A 146 23.24 25.93 -23.91
CA PHE A 146 24.15 25.41 -22.90
C PHE A 146 24.86 24.18 -23.43
N ASP A 147 26.16 24.09 -23.23
CA ASP A 147 26.91 22.83 -23.34
C ASP A 147 26.61 22.01 -22.11
N THR A 148 25.90 20.90 -22.31
CA THR A 148 25.37 20.10 -21.22
C THR A 148 25.95 18.69 -21.25
N SER A 149 26.50 18.25 -20.10
CA SER A 149 26.91 16.86 -19.88
C SER A 149 26.20 16.29 -18.63
N VAL A 150 25.83 15.02 -18.70
CA VAL A 150 25.04 14.36 -17.66
C VAL A 150 25.67 13.04 -17.25
N TYR A 151 26.08 12.95 -15.99
CA TYR A 151 26.76 11.81 -15.39
C TYR A 151 25.87 11.11 -14.37
N LEU A 152 25.91 9.79 -14.37
CA LEU A 152 25.15 8.91 -13.48
C LEU A 152 26.14 8.03 -12.67
N PRO A 153 26.59 8.45 -11.50
CA PRO A 153 27.39 7.59 -10.61
C PRO A 153 26.49 6.54 -9.97
N VAL A 154 26.69 5.28 -10.34
CA VAL A 154 25.96 4.11 -9.84
C VAL A 154 26.79 3.45 -8.75
N ARG A 155 26.22 3.27 -7.56
CA ARG A 155 26.91 2.73 -6.38
C ARG A 155 26.43 1.32 -6.04
N GLY A 156 27.27 0.56 -5.33
CA GLY A 156 26.94 -0.76 -4.79
C GLY A 156 28.03 -1.28 -3.85
N GLU A 157 27.68 -2.24 -3.02
CA GLU A 157 28.61 -2.89 -2.09
C GLU A 157 29.60 -3.81 -2.82
N THR A 158 29.20 -4.34 -3.96
CA THR A 158 30.05 -5.19 -4.79
C THR A 158 30.01 -4.73 -6.26
N LYS A 159 31.09 -5.03 -6.98
CA LYS A 159 31.21 -4.71 -8.41
C LYS A 159 30.10 -5.38 -9.25
N ASP A 160 29.69 -6.59 -8.90
CA ASP A 160 28.60 -7.32 -9.57
C ASP A 160 27.24 -6.63 -9.35
N GLN A 161 27.00 -6.09 -8.17
CA GLN A 161 25.78 -5.28 -7.91
C GLN A 161 25.77 -4.00 -8.74
N VAL A 162 26.91 -3.32 -8.85
CA VAL A 162 27.02 -2.10 -9.66
C VAL A 162 26.74 -2.40 -11.12
N GLU A 163 27.32 -3.47 -11.68
CA GLU A 163 27.10 -3.84 -13.09
C GLU A 163 25.64 -4.19 -13.36
N LYS A 164 24.99 -4.96 -12.48
CA LYS A 164 23.55 -5.26 -12.59
C LYS A 164 22.67 -4.01 -12.53
N ARG A 165 23.04 -3.04 -11.67
CA ARG A 165 22.35 -1.74 -11.59
C ARG A 165 22.57 -0.91 -12.86
N CYS A 166 23.80 -0.84 -13.36
CA CYS A 166 24.10 -0.16 -14.62
C CYS A 166 23.29 -0.71 -15.79
N GLN A 167 23.19 -2.04 -15.87
CA GLN A 167 22.41 -2.67 -16.95
C GLN A 167 20.92 -2.32 -16.88
N ARG A 168 20.35 -2.28 -15.68
CA ARG A 168 18.95 -1.86 -15.49
C ARG A 168 18.73 -0.40 -15.87
N ILE A 169 19.62 0.49 -15.43
CA ILE A 169 19.55 1.91 -15.77
C ILE A 169 19.62 2.11 -17.28
N ARG A 170 20.53 1.43 -17.99
CA ARG A 170 20.61 1.46 -19.44
C ARG A 170 19.28 1.06 -20.07
N THR A 171 18.70 -0.08 -19.65
CA THR A 171 17.42 -0.56 -20.19
C THR A 171 16.27 0.42 -19.95
N GLU A 172 16.21 1.08 -18.79
CA GLU A 172 15.17 2.08 -18.50
C GLU A 172 15.35 3.34 -19.37
N LEU A 173 16.57 3.82 -19.54
CA LEU A 173 16.85 4.99 -20.34
C LEU A 173 16.70 4.74 -21.85
N GLU A 174 17.05 3.55 -22.34
CA GLU A 174 16.79 3.13 -23.71
C GLU A 174 15.31 3.15 -24.08
N LYS A 175 14.41 2.80 -23.14
CA LYS A 175 12.96 2.94 -23.36
C LYS A 175 12.52 4.39 -23.61
N GLN A 176 13.29 5.33 -23.09
CA GLN A 176 13.08 6.77 -23.25
C GLN A 176 13.93 7.38 -24.37
N GLN A 177 14.52 6.54 -25.22
CA GLN A 177 15.37 6.94 -26.34
C GLN A 177 16.66 7.68 -25.92
N LEU A 178 17.16 7.40 -24.72
CA LEU A 178 18.42 7.90 -24.21
C LEU A 178 19.52 6.86 -24.40
N THR A 179 20.67 7.25 -24.94
CA THR A 179 21.83 6.36 -25.04
C THR A 179 22.81 6.65 -23.94
N VAL A 180 23.19 5.60 -23.20
CA VAL A 180 24.09 5.69 -22.05
C VAL A 180 25.33 4.86 -22.28
N ARG A 181 26.51 5.47 -22.06
CA ARG A 181 27.81 4.82 -22.21
C ARG A 181 28.56 4.75 -20.87
N SER A 182 29.42 3.74 -20.74
CA SER A 182 30.38 3.63 -19.67
C SER A 182 31.65 4.41 -20.03
N ILE A 183 32.29 5.03 -19.06
CA ILE A 183 33.56 5.72 -19.17
C ILE A 183 34.67 4.73 -18.80
N ASP A 184 34.84 3.66 -19.59
CA ASP A 184 35.83 2.63 -19.29
C ASP A 184 37.24 3.17 -19.43
N TYR A 185 38.15 2.74 -18.53
CA TYR A 185 39.54 3.19 -18.31
C TYR A 185 39.71 4.57 -17.67
N ASP A 186 38.72 5.47 -17.71
CA ASP A 186 38.75 6.82 -17.16
C ASP A 186 37.68 7.06 -16.11
N GLN A 187 37.37 6.01 -15.33
CA GLN A 187 36.38 6.07 -14.25
C GLN A 187 36.74 7.04 -13.14
N SER A 188 38.03 7.41 -13.00
CA SER A 188 38.46 8.48 -12.12
C SER A 188 37.90 9.84 -12.53
N ASP A 189 37.99 10.18 -13.82
CA ASP A 189 37.44 11.42 -14.36
C ASP A 189 35.92 11.42 -14.33
N GLY A 190 35.32 10.24 -14.56
CA GLY A 190 33.88 10.03 -14.33
C GLY A 190 33.46 10.32 -12.89
N LEU A 191 34.22 9.84 -11.89
CA LEU A 191 33.93 10.12 -10.48
C LEU A 191 34.11 11.61 -10.15
N VAL A 192 35.17 12.27 -10.69
CA VAL A 192 35.38 13.71 -10.56
C VAL A 192 34.21 14.49 -11.12
N SER A 193 33.79 14.20 -12.36
CA SER A 193 32.68 14.86 -13.04
C SER A 193 31.32 14.62 -12.34
N ALA A 194 31.18 13.48 -11.68
CA ALA A 194 29.98 13.16 -10.92
C ALA A 194 29.97 13.72 -9.48
N SER A 195 31.09 14.24 -9.02
CA SER A 195 31.27 14.78 -7.65
C SER A 195 30.78 16.24 -7.54
N PRO A 196 30.34 16.72 -6.35
CA PRO A 196 29.77 18.05 -6.18
C PRO A 196 30.87 19.16 -6.11
N ILE A 197 31.87 19.08 -6.97
CA ILE A 197 33.01 20.05 -7.04
C ILE A 197 32.93 20.92 -8.29
N ALA A 198 31.90 20.81 -9.07
CA ALA A 198 31.65 21.60 -10.29
C ALA A 198 32.75 21.50 -11.37
N LYS A 199 33.49 20.36 -11.43
CA LYS A 199 34.53 20.09 -12.44
C LYS A 199 34.04 18.99 -13.39
N ASP A 200 34.02 19.30 -14.69
CA ASP A 200 33.67 18.35 -15.77
C ASP A 200 34.95 17.82 -16.41
N ALA A 201 35.61 16.87 -15.74
CA ALA A 201 36.89 16.34 -16.17
C ALA A 201 36.78 15.48 -17.45
N VAL A 202 35.64 14.84 -17.70
CA VAL A 202 35.42 13.99 -18.87
C VAL A 202 35.29 14.84 -20.14
N SER A 203 34.59 15.97 -20.09
CA SER A 203 34.37 16.82 -21.24
C SER A 203 35.69 17.46 -21.75
N GLU A 204 36.70 17.61 -20.92
CA GLU A 204 38.01 18.16 -21.29
C GLU A 204 38.72 17.32 -22.38
N TRP A 205 38.54 16.01 -22.38
CA TRP A 205 39.18 15.11 -23.37
C TRP A 205 38.18 14.38 -24.27
N LEU A 206 36.87 14.36 -23.93
CA LEU A 206 35.80 13.73 -24.69
C LEU A 206 34.73 14.78 -25.11
N PRO A 207 34.96 15.53 -26.20
CA PRO A 207 33.99 16.56 -26.62
C PRO A 207 32.56 16.04 -26.86
N SER A 208 32.42 14.76 -27.20
CA SER A 208 31.11 14.11 -27.37
C SER A 208 30.39 13.82 -26.06
N ALA A 209 30.99 14.11 -24.91
CA ALA A 209 30.33 14.08 -23.61
C ALA A 209 29.34 15.24 -23.43
N THR A 210 29.52 16.33 -24.19
CA THR A 210 28.63 17.50 -24.14
C THR A 210 27.64 17.50 -25.29
N THR A 211 26.41 17.86 -24.97
CA THR A 211 25.33 18.07 -25.94
C THR A 211 24.83 19.51 -25.84
N PRO A 212 24.77 20.26 -26.95
CA PRO A 212 24.17 21.59 -26.95
C PRO A 212 22.67 21.50 -26.67
N MET A 213 22.18 22.22 -25.68
CA MET A 213 20.76 22.25 -25.31
C MET A 213 20.26 23.68 -25.14
N LEU A 214 19.05 23.96 -25.59
CA LEU A 214 18.35 25.20 -25.24
C LEU A 214 17.99 25.22 -23.75
N GLY A 215 17.85 26.39 -23.17
CA GLY A 215 17.51 26.55 -21.75
C GLY A 215 16.24 25.80 -21.33
N ASP A 216 15.20 25.79 -22.17
CA ASP A 216 13.97 25.04 -21.90
C ASP A 216 14.20 23.52 -21.91
N ALA A 217 15.03 23.04 -22.85
CA ALA A 217 15.41 21.63 -22.89
C ALA A 217 16.23 21.24 -21.66
N LEU A 218 17.18 22.09 -21.24
CA LEU A 218 17.93 21.90 -20.01
C LEU A 218 17.01 21.91 -18.77
N GLY A 219 16.04 22.82 -18.72
CA GLY A 219 15.02 22.87 -17.67
C GLY A 219 14.20 21.58 -17.55
N SER A 220 13.95 20.91 -18.67
CA SER A 220 13.22 19.62 -18.69
C SER A 220 14.01 18.46 -18.07
N LEU A 221 15.34 18.59 -17.95
CA LEU A 221 16.21 17.61 -17.29
C LEU A 221 16.17 17.70 -15.76
N PHE A 222 15.46 18.69 -15.21
CA PHE A 222 15.31 18.81 -13.76
C PHE A 222 14.70 17.52 -13.18
N PRO A 223 15.44 16.75 -12.38
CA PRO A 223 15.07 15.39 -12.01
C PRO A 223 14.08 15.33 -10.84
N PHE A 224 13.64 16.45 -10.36
CA PHE A 224 12.74 16.60 -9.24
C PHE A 224 11.35 17.06 -9.69
N SER A 225 10.99 16.82 -10.96
CA SER A 225 9.63 16.98 -11.41
C SER A 225 8.79 15.92 -10.70
N ALA A 226 8.23 16.31 -9.59
CA ALA A 226 7.19 15.65 -8.84
C ALA A 226 7.21 14.10 -8.81
N SER A 227 8.04 13.50 -7.95
CA SER A 227 7.73 12.18 -7.39
C SER A 227 6.42 12.30 -6.59
N THR A 228 5.29 12.44 -7.27
CA THR A 228 3.97 12.50 -6.67
C THR A 228 2.94 11.76 -7.50
N VAL A 229 1.84 11.39 -6.87
CA VAL A 229 0.65 10.86 -7.53
C VAL A 229 -0.53 11.78 -7.23
N ILE A 230 -1.23 12.21 -8.29
CA ILE A 230 -2.44 13.04 -8.17
C ILE A 230 -3.53 12.39 -9.01
N GLU A 231 -4.42 11.67 -8.35
CA GLU A 231 -5.58 11.02 -8.96
C GLU A 231 -6.82 11.91 -8.76
N LYS A 232 -7.58 12.15 -9.84
CA LYS A 232 -8.68 13.13 -9.85
C LYS A 232 -9.76 12.89 -8.80
N SER A 233 -10.04 11.60 -8.54
CA SER A 233 -11.04 11.14 -7.58
C SER A 233 -10.43 10.64 -6.27
N GLY A 234 -9.16 10.96 -6.00
CA GLY A 234 -8.46 10.56 -4.79
C GLY A 234 -8.73 11.47 -3.59
N VAL A 235 -8.25 11.00 -2.44
CA VAL A 235 -8.13 11.81 -1.21
C VAL A 235 -6.65 12.11 -0.93
N LEU A 236 -6.39 13.15 -0.18
CA LEU A 236 -5.03 13.55 0.20
C LEU A 236 -4.48 12.59 1.26
N TYR A 237 -3.40 11.88 0.93
CA TYR A 237 -2.65 11.04 1.87
C TYR A 237 -1.59 11.84 2.66
N GLY A 238 -1.15 12.95 2.11
CA GLY A 238 -0.18 13.86 2.71
C GLY A 238 0.60 14.61 1.65
N TYR A 239 1.67 15.27 2.08
CA TYR A 239 2.59 15.97 1.19
C TYR A 239 3.92 15.23 1.14
N HIS A 240 4.52 15.12 -0.04
CA HIS A 240 5.80 14.47 -0.21
C HIS A 240 6.86 15.08 0.72
N ALA A 241 7.58 14.24 1.47
CA ALA A 241 8.43 14.67 2.58
C ALA A 241 9.56 15.66 2.18
N THR A 242 9.97 15.64 0.91
CA THR A 242 11.07 16.48 0.40
C THR A 242 10.58 17.61 -0.50
N THR A 243 9.59 17.35 -1.36
CA THR A 243 9.15 18.31 -2.39
C THR A 243 7.89 19.07 -2.00
N ASP A 244 7.25 18.70 -0.89
CA ASP A 244 5.94 19.21 -0.45
C ASP A 244 4.82 19.08 -1.51
N ALA A 245 5.02 18.27 -2.55
CA ALA A 245 4.00 17.97 -3.54
C ALA A 245 2.87 17.14 -2.92
N PRO A 246 1.59 17.42 -3.20
CA PRO A 246 0.48 16.64 -2.64
C PRO A 246 0.49 15.21 -3.20
N VAL A 247 0.20 14.24 -2.34
CA VAL A 247 0.02 12.83 -2.70
C VAL A 247 -1.46 12.51 -2.54
N ILE A 248 -2.16 12.43 -3.67
CA ILE A 248 -3.62 12.23 -3.76
C ILE A 248 -3.87 10.88 -4.44
N VAL A 249 -4.48 9.95 -3.71
CA VAL A 249 -4.69 8.58 -4.16
C VAL A 249 -6.16 8.20 -4.04
N ASP A 250 -6.69 7.56 -5.07
CA ASP A 250 -8.01 6.94 -5.06
C ASP A 250 -7.87 5.43 -4.80
N ARG A 251 -8.32 4.96 -3.63
CA ARG A 251 -8.24 3.54 -3.27
C ARG A 251 -9.01 2.65 -4.24
N TYR A 252 -10.07 3.15 -4.87
CA TYR A 252 -10.93 2.40 -5.79
C TYR A 252 -10.44 2.37 -7.25
N GLN A 253 -9.28 2.97 -7.54
CA GLN A 253 -8.64 2.90 -8.86
C GLN A 253 -7.44 1.93 -8.90
N ARG A 254 -7.46 0.89 -8.08
CA ARG A 254 -6.38 -0.11 -8.06
C ARG A 254 -6.73 -1.30 -8.95
N PRO A 255 -5.74 -1.90 -9.65
CA PRO A 255 -6.01 -3.00 -10.60
C PRO A 255 -6.37 -4.32 -9.91
N ASN A 256 -5.77 -4.62 -8.76
CA ASN A 256 -5.88 -5.94 -8.12
C ASN A 256 -6.86 -5.98 -6.93
N GLY A 257 -7.22 -4.84 -6.36
CA GLY A 257 -8.15 -4.76 -5.23
C GLY A 257 -8.09 -3.39 -4.56
N TYR A 258 -9.01 -3.13 -3.65
CA TYR A 258 -9.15 -1.83 -2.99
C TYR A 258 -8.65 -1.82 -1.55
N ASN A 259 -7.74 -2.75 -1.23
CA ASN A 259 -7.33 -3.03 0.14
C ASN A 259 -6.13 -2.17 0.56
N ILE A 260 -6.16 -1.73 1.81
CA ILE A 260 -5.14 -0.92 2.44
C ILE A 260 -4.56 -1.65 3.65
N LEU A 261 -3.24 -1.66 3.78
CA LEU A 261 -2.53 -2.10 4.96
C LEU A 261 -1.79 -0.93 5.58
N ALA A 262 -2.14 -0.55 6.80
CA ALA A 262 -1.44 0.45 7.58
C ALA A 262 -0.68 -0.22 8.73
N ALA A 263 0.64 0.00 8.80
CA ALA A 263 1.48 -0.58 9.84
C ALA A 263 2.40 0.46 10.47
N ALA A 264 2.43 0.50 11.80
CA ALA A 264 3.29 1.44 12.53
C ALA A 264 3.44 1.04 14.00
N LYS A 265 4.59 1.33 14.59
CA LYS A 265 4.78 1.18 16.04
C LYS A 265 3.83 2.11 16.82
N ILE A 266 3.42 1.70 18.01
CA ILE A 266 2.61 2.49 18.96
C ILE A 266 3.15 3.93 19.08
N GLY A 267 2.26 4.92 19.08
CA GLY A 267 2.61 6.34 19.19
C GLY A 267 3.17 6.96 17.91
N SER A 268 3.09 6.27 16.76
CA SER A 268 3.57 6.80 15.47
C SER A 268 2.53 7.65 14.73
N GLY A 269 1.28 7.69 15.17
CA GLY A 269 0.16 8.38 14.52
C GLY A 269 -0.67 7.46 13.60
N LYS A 270 -0.59 6.14 13.78
CA LYS A 270 -1.27 5.11 13.00
C LYS A 270 -2.80 5.31 12.97
N SER A 271 -3.45 5.33 14.15
CA SER A 271 -4.90 5.46 14.26
C SER A 271 -5.37 6.83 13.76
N VAL A 272 -4.60 7.90 14.02
CA VAL A 272 -4.86 9.24 13.47
C VAL A 272 -4.85 9.22 11.93
N THR A 273 -3.84 8.60 11.33
CA THR A 273 -3.75 8.46 9.87
C THR A 273 -4.93 7.66 9.29
N ALA A 274 -5.28 6.55 9.93
CA ALA A 274 -6.40 5.71 9.48
C ALA A 274 -7.74 6.45 9.60
N LYS A 275 -8.00 7.12 10.73
CA LYS A 275 -9.19 7.97 10.91
C LYS A 275 -9.26 9.09 9.87
N LEU A 276 -8.16 9.79 9.66
CA LEU A 276 -8.08 10.90 8.69
C LEU A 276 -8.41 10.45 7.27
N LEU A 277 -7.87 9.33 6.82
CA LEU A 277 -8.13 8.82 5.47
C LEU A 277 -9.58 8.36 5.31
N ASN A 278 -10.16 7.71 6.32
CA ASN A 278 -11.56 7.28 6.28
C ASN A 278 -12.52 8.49 6.35
N LEU A 279 -12.21 9.49 7.18
CA LEU A 279 -12.95 10.76 7.23
C LEU A 279 -12.97 11.44 5.86
N ARG A 280 -11.81 11.55 5.20
CA ARG A 280 -11.69 12.16 3.87
C ARG A 280 -12.45 11.40 2.79
N GLU A 281 -12.51 10.06 2.86
CA GLU A 281 -13.31 9.28 1.92
C GLU A 281 -14.82 9.51 2.10
N VAL A 282 -15.32 9.51 3.34
CA VAL A 282 -16.72 9.80 3.65
C VAL A 282 -17.07 11.24 3.29
N ALA A 283 -16.18 12.19 3.57
CA ALA A 283 -16.40 13.59 3.20
C ALA A 283 -16.43 13.82 1.68
N LYS A 284 -15.60 13.07 0.94
CA LYS A 284 -15.57 13.09 -0.54
C LYS A 284 -16.85 12.51 -1.16
N ASP A 285 -17.30 11.38 -0.63
CA ASP A 285 -18.50 10.68 -1.11
C ASP A 285 -19.38 10.31 0.09
N PRO A 286 -20.38 11.16 0.40
CA PRO A 286 -21.28 10.93 1.54
C PRO A 286 -22.15 9.68 1.43
N GLU A 287 -22.18 9.00 0.28
CA GLU A 287 -22.89 7.73 0.12
C GLU A 287 -22.01 6.52 0.49
N THR A 288 -20.72 6.75 0.76
CA THR A 288 -19.79 5.69 1.21
C THR A 288 -20.26 5.12 2.55
N ILE A 289 -20.36 3.80 2.62
CA ILE A 289 -20.64 3.07 3.86
C ILE A 289 -19.30 2.82 4.57
N LEU A 290 -19.18 3.28 5.81
CA LEU A 290 -17.99 3.07 6.63
C LEU A 290 -18.34 2.19 7.83
N ILE A 291 -17.68 1.04 7.92
CA ILE A 291 -17.80 0.11 9.05
C ILE A 291 -16.44 0.07 9.74
N MET A 292 -16.41 0.43 11.01
CA MET A 292 -15.20 0.47 11.83
C MET A 292 -15.27 -0.65 12.88
N VAL A 293 -14.24 -1.49 12.91
CA VAL A 293 -14.08 -2.58 13.90
C VAL A 293 -12.91 -2.22 14.79
N ASP A 294 -13.15 -2.15 16.08
CA ASP A 294 -12.21 -1.54 17.01
C ASP A 294 -12.22 -2.22 18.38
N PRO A 295 -11.16 -2.93 18.74
CA PRO A 295 -11.05 -3.56 20.06
C PRO A 295 -10.52 -2.62 21.15
N LEU A 296 -9.96 -1.45 20.83
CA LEU A 296 -9.25 -0.56 21.75
C LEU A 296 -9.72 0.90 21.69
N GLU A 297 -10.92 1.16 21.22
CA GLU A 297 -11.51 2.51 21.09
C GLU A 297 -10.70 3.50 20.23
N GLY A 298 -9.80 3.02 19.38
CA GLY A 298 -8.95 3.85 18.52
C GLY A 298 -9.73 4.68 17.49
N PHE A 299 -10.92 4.22 17.05
CA PHE A 299 -11.80 4.91 16.11
C PHE A 299 -12.96 5.66 16.75
N ARG A 300 -13.12 5.59 18.06
CA ARG A 300 -14.29 6.13 18.77
C ARG A 300 -14.55 7.61 18.47
N SER A 301 -13.53 8.45 18.51
CA SER A 301 -13.68 9.88 18.22
C SER A 301 -14.24 10.16 16.82
N LEU A 302 -13.83 9.39 15.82
CA LEU A 302 -14.35 9.48 14.47
C LEU A 302 -15.80 8.97 14.39
N ALA A 303 -16.11 7.90 15.10
CA ALA A 303 -17.46 7.34 15.18
C ALA A 303 -18.45 8.32 15.79
N ASP A 304 -18.08 8.96 16.89
CA ASP A 304 -18.92 9.95 17.57
C ASP A 304 -19.20 11.16 16.68
N GLU A 305 -18.18 11.70 16.00
CA GLU A 305 -18.35 12.86 15.10
C GLU A 305 -19.19 12.54 13.85
N LEU A 306 -19.05 11.33 13.31
CA LEU A 306 -19.83 10.89 12.17
C LEU A 306 -21.23 10.40 12.55
N ASN A 307 -21.62 10.49 13.83
CA ASN A 307 -22.86 9.95 14.38
C ASN A 307 -23.07 8.49 13.98
N ALA A 308 -22.02 7.67 14.13
CA ALA A 308 -22.06 6.27 13.78
C ALA A 308 -23.06 5.50 14.66
N GLU A 309 -23.72 4.50 14.07
CA GLU A 309 -24.42 3.51 14.88
C GLU A 309 -23.39 2.74 15.72
N HIS A 310 -23.46 2.89 17.05
CA HIS A 310 -22.54 2.23 17.98
C HIS A 310 -23.11 0.87 18.41
N ILE A 311 -22.40 -0.18 18.07
CA ILE A 311 -22.75 -1.56 18.36
C ILE A 311 -21.65 -2.17 19.22
N VAL A 312 -21.99 -2.53 20.45
CA VAL A 312 -21.10 -3.25 21.35
C VAL A 312 -21.25 -4.74 21.09
N ILE A 313 -20.18 -5.36 20.62
CA ILE A 313 -20.12 -6.80 20.37
C ILE A 313 -19.92 -7.54 21.70
N GLY A 314 -20.71 -8.60 21.95
CA GLY A 314 -20.79 -9.22 23.27
C GLY A 314 -21.71 -8.46 24.24
N GLY A 315 -22.32 -7.34 23.80
CA GLY A 315 -23.34 -6.61 24.55
C GLY A 315 -24.70 -7.31 24.55
N ARG A 316 -25.74 -6.59 24.99
CA ARG A 316 -27.10 -7.13 25.12
C ARG A 316 -27.88 -7.22 23.79
N ARG A 317 -27.42 -6.51 22.74
CA ARG A 317 -28.08 -6.52 21.42
C ARG A 317 -27.89 -7.86 20.74
N GLN A 318 -28.94 -8.32 20.09
CA GLN A 318 -28.92 -9.62 19.41
C GLN A 318 -28.42 -9.51 17.98
N LEU A 319 -27.62 -10.50 17.56
CA LEU A 319 -27.14 -10.69 16.20
C LEU A 319 -27.42 -12.15 15.78
N ASN A 320 -28.16 -12.34 14.71
CA ASN A 320 -28.55 -13.66 14.22
C ASN A 320 -27.55 -14.21 13.20
N PRO A 321 -26.75 -15.22 13.52
CA PRO A 321 -25.84 -15.84 12.55
C PRO A 321 -26.53 -16.51 11.36
N LEU A 322 -27.81 -16.83 11.49
CA LEU A 322 -28.60 -17.50 10.45
C LEU A 322 -29.41 -16.51 9.58
N GLU A 323 -29.27 -15.21 9.81
CA GLU A 323 -30.01 -14.21 9.04
C GLU A 323 -29.64 -14.27 7.56
N ILE A 324 -30.66 -14.40 6.69
CA ILE A 324 -30.50 -14.31 5.24
C ILE A 324 -31.34 -13.17 4.72
N GLU A 325 -30.76 -12.29 3.93
CA GLU A 325 -31.43 -11.14 3.35
C GLU A 325 -31.78 -11.37 1.89
N GLN A 326 -32.82 -10.68 1.40
CA GLN A 326 -33.23 -10.77 0.03
C GLN A 326 -32.18 -10.16 -0.91
N THR A 327 -31.53 -10.99 -1.70
CA THR A 327 -30.54 -10.52 -2.68
C THR A 327 -31.21 -9.65 -3.75
N PRO A 328 -30.73 -8.41 -3.99
CA PRO A 328 -31.33 -7.53 -4.99
C PRO A 328 -31.32 -8.14 -6.39
N GLN A 329 -32.43 -7.97 -7.15
CA GLN A 329 -32.63 -8.57 -8.48
C GLN A 329 -31.48 -8.20 -9.47
N ARG A 330 -30.87 -7.02 -9.34
CA ARG A 330 -29.75 -6.60 -10.15
C ARG A 330 -28.51 -7.48 -9.95
N VAL A 331 -28.25 -7.93 -8.71
CA VAL A 331 -27.11 -8.79 -8.35
C VAL A 331 -27.36 -10.19 -8.91
N LEU A 332 -28.58 -10.71 -8.77
CA LEU A 332 -28.99 -11.98 -9.35
C LEU A 332 -28.86 -11.98 -10.89
N ASN A 333 -29.14 -10.85 -11.54
CA ASN A 333 -29.03 -10.71 -12.99
C ASN A 333 -27.59 -10.53 -13.47
N ALA A 334 -26.72 -9.96 -12.65
CA ALA A 334 -25.31 -9.68 -12.99
C ALA A 334 -24.44 -10.94 -12.88
N THR A 335 -24.77 -11.85 -11.95
CA THR A 335 -23.97 -13.03 -11.66
C THR A 335 -24.76 -14.29 -12.03
N ARG A 336 -24.37 -14.96 -13.13
CA ARG A 336 -24.96 -16.25 -13.51
C ARG A 336 -24.60 -17.30 -12.45
N ASP A 337 -25.57 -18.12 -12.07
CA ASP A 337 -25.43 -19.23 -11.12
C ASP A 337 -25.09 -18.79 -9.67
N LEU A 338 -25.50 -17.58 -9.24
CA LEU A 338 -25.41 -17.18 -7.85
C LEU A 338 -26.40 -18.02 -7.03
N ASP A 339 -25.89 -18.69 -5.99
CA ASP A 339 -26.67 -19.43 -4.99
C ASP A 339 -26.55 -18.75 -3.61
N PRO A 340 -27.37 -17.72 -3.32
CA PRO A 340 -27.31 -17.01 -2.04
C PRO A 340 -27.62 -17.93 -0.85
N TYR A 341 -28.56 -18.86 -1.00
CA TYR A 341 -28.91 -19.83 0.03
C TYR A 341 -27.74 -20.76 0.36
N GLY A 342 -27.11 -21.36 -0.67
CA GLY A 342 -25.96 -22.22 -0.47
C GLY A 342 -24.74 -21.49 0.10
N GLN A 343 -24.55 -20.23 -0.28
CA GLN A 343 -23.50 -19.38 0.31
C GLN A 343 -23.78 -19.12 1.80
N ARG A 344 -25.03 -18.76 2.14
CA ARG A 344 -25.40 -18.47 3.53
C ARG A 344 -25.28 -19.70 4.42
N THR A 345 -25.85 -20.83 3.99
CA THR A 345 -25.74 -22.08 4.75
C THR A 345 -24.29 -22.51 4.95
N SER A 346 -23.42 -22.32 3.94
CA SER A 346 -21.98 -22.57 4.09
C SER A 346 -21.33 -21.65 5.13
N SER A 347 -21.71 -20.37 5.17
CA SER A 347 -21.23 -19.39 6.15
C SER A 347 -21.65 -19.77 7.57
N VAL A 348 -22.94 -20.13 7.76
CA VAL A 348 -23.47 -20.63 9.03
C VAL A 348 -22.74 -21.87 9.52
N MET A 349 -22.46 -22.81 8.63
CA MET A 349 -21.67 -23.99 8.98
C MET A 349 -20.23 -23.66 9.32
N GLY A 350 -19.64 -22.66 8.69
CA GLY A 350 -18.33 -22.10 9.04
C GLY A 350 -18.31 -21.49 10.45
N PHE A 351 -19.35 -20.74 10.80
CA PHE A 351 -19.54 -20.21 12.15
C PHE A 351 -19.59 -21.32 13.19
N PHE A 352 -20.45 -22.32 12.98
CA PHE A 352 -20.55 -23.46 13.91
C PHE A 352 -19.25 -24.26 13.99
N ALA A 353 -18.55 -24.46 12.87
CA ALA A 353 -17.25 -25.15 12.87
C ALA A 353 -16.24 -24.40 13.76
N THR A 354 -16.18 -23.06 13.68
CA THR A 354 -15.33 -22.22 14.52
C THR A 354 -15.75 -22.31 15.99
N TYR A 355 -17.05 -22.24 16.26
CA TYR A 355 -17.59 -22.37 17.63
C TYR A 355 -17.22 -23.71 18.26
N PHE A 356 -17.48 -24.82 17.55
CA PHE A 356 -17.20 -26.15 18.07
C PHE A 356 -15.69 -26.43 18.23
N ALA A 357 -14.85 -25.93 17.34
CA ALA A 357 -13.40 -25.99 17.50
C ALA A 357 -12.93 -25.18 18.71
N HIS A 358 -13.67 -24.13 19.07
CA HIS A 358 -13.36 -23.30 20.24
C HIS A 358 -13.68 -23.99 21.56
N ILE A 359 -14.84 -24.65 21.68
CA ILE A 359 -15.26 -25.34 22.91
C ILE A 359 -14.60 -26.71 23.08
N ASP A 360 -14.06 -27.29 22.04
CA ASP A 360 -13.34 -28.56 22.10
C ASP A 360 -11.93 -28.35 22.62
N SER A 361 -11.60 -29.02 23.72
CA SER A 361 -10.27 -28.97 24.33
C SER A 361 -9.14 -29.48 23.43
N THR A 362 -9.46 -30.29 22.42
CA THR A 362 -8.50 -30.81 21.43
C THR A 362 -8.33 -29.88 20.24
N GLY A 363 -9.28 -28.97 20.01
CA GLY A 363 -9.31 -28.07 18.86
C GLY A 363 -9.67 -28.74 17.53
N GLU A 364 -10.08 -30.03 17.56
CA GLU A 364 -10.44 -30.77 16.34
C GLU A 364 -11.83 -30.36 15.80
N GLY A 365 -12.70 -29.80 16.65
CA GLY A 365 -14.04 -29.34 16.28
C GLY A 365 -14.99 -30.46 15.87
N LEU A 366 -15.90 -30.17 14.93
CA LEU A 366 -16.92 -31.12 14.45
C LEU A 366 -16.31 -32.26 13.62
N ASN A 367 -16.63 -33.51 13.97
CA ASN A 367 -16.34 -34.62 13.08
C ASN A 367 -17.35 -34.67 11.91
N LYS A 368 -17.09 -35.54 10.90
CA LYS A 368 -17.92 -35.61 9.69
C LYS A 368 -19.40 -35.93 9.95
N GLN A 369 -19.70 -36.73 10.97
CA GLN A 369 -21.08 -37.10 11.30
C GLN A 369 -21.80 -35.96 12.02
N GLU A 370 -21.15 -35.33 12.98
CA GLU A 370 -21.63 -34.13 13.67
C GLU A 370 -21.89 -32.98 12.70
N HIS A 371 -20.97 -32.77 11.77
CA HIS A 371 -21.13 -31.78 10.71
C HIS A 371 -22.36 -32.06 9.84
N ALA A 372 -22.61 -33.32 9.46
CA ALA A 372 -23.78 -33.69 8.68
C ALA A 372 -25.08 -33.45 9.46
N ILE A 373 -25.18 -33.93 10.72
CA ILE A 373 -26.37 -33.73 11.56
C ILE A 373 -26.68 -32.25 11.78
N LEU A 374 -25.65 -31.45 12.06
CA LEU A 374 -25.81 -30.03 12.25
C LEU A 374 -26.24 -29.31 10.95
N SER A 375 -25.66 -29.71 9.81
CA SER A 375 -26.06 -29.21 8.49
C SER A 375 -27.54 -29.50 8.21
N ASP A 376 -28.00 -30.73 8.49
CA ASP A 376 -29.41 -31.09 8.31
C ASP A 376 -30.31 -30.28 9.25
N ALA A 377 -29.92 -30.04 10.48
CA ALA A 377 -30.66 -29.20 11.42
C ALA A 377 -30.76 -27.74 10.94
N VAL A 378 -29.67 -27.20 10.39
CA VAL A 378 -29.64 -25.83 9.82
C VAL A 378 -30.56 -25.74 8.59
N HIS A 379 -30.47 -26.70 7.66
CA HIS A 379 -31.35 -26.71 6.47
C HIS A 379 -32.82 -26.86 6.87
N GLU A 380 -33.14 -27.70 7.84
CA GLU A 380 -34.49 -27.87 8.36
C GLU A 380 -35.02 -26.60 9.03
N ALA A 381 -34.16 -25.85 9.75
CA ALA A 381 -34.51 -24.57 10.35
C ALA A 381 -34.97 -23.57 9.27
N TYR A 382 -34.24 -23.43 8.19
CA TYR A 382 -34.62 -22.59 7.06
C TYR A 382 -35.89 -23.08 6.38
N ARG A 383 -36.04 -24.38 6.16
CA ARG A 383 -37.21 -24.99 5.56
C ARG A 383 -38.49 -24.70 6.36
N ARG A 384 -38.42 -24.75 7.69
CA ARG A 384 -39.56 -24.45 8.59
C ARG A 384 -40.02 -23.00 8.51
N GLN A 385 -39.10 -22.08 8.20
CA GLN A 385 -39.40 -20.67 7.94
C GLN A 385 -39.85 -20.41 6.49
N GLY A 386 -39.92 -21.45 5.67
CA GLY A 386 -40.31 -21.34 4.26
C GLY A 386 -39.22 -20.68 3.40
N ILE A 387 -37.98 -20.82 3.80
CA ILE A 387 -36.80 -20.31 3.07
C ILE A 387 -36.11 -21.48 2.39
N ASP A 388 -35.90 -21.34 1.07
CA ASP A 388 -35.25 -22.32 0.22
C ASP A 388 -34.31 -21.66 -0.80
N LYS A 389 -33.93 -22.36 -1.87
CA LYS A 389 -33.04 -21.85 -2.92
C LYS A 389 -33.67 -20.75 -3.80
N ASP A 390 -34.98 -20.50 -3.71
CA ASP A 390 -35.63 -19.42 -4.42
C ASP A 390 -35.36 -18.09 -3.68
N PRO A 391 -34.61 -17.14 -4.27
CA PRO A 391 -34.31 -15.87 -3.62
C PRO A 391 -35.54 -15.06 -3.20
N ALA A 392 -36.72 -15.33 -3.78
CA ALA A 392 -37.97 -14.67 -3.39
C ALA A 392 -38.39 -15.06 -1.96
N THR A 393 -37.98 -16.24 -1.47
CA THR A 393 -38.30 -16.74 -0.12
C THR A 393 -37.42 -16.12 0.96
N HIS A 394 -36.33 -15.46 0.60
CA HIS A 394 -35.37 -14.86 1.55
C HIS A 394 -35.90 -13.59 2.23
N SER A 395 -37.09 -13.12 1.86
CA SER A 395 -37.83 -12.08 2.59
C SER A 395 -38.58 -12.59 3.82
N ASN A 396 -38.68 -13.91 3.99
CA ASN A 396 -39.28 -14.50 5.18
C ASN A 396 -38.36 -14.28 6.41
N GLU A 397 -38.98 -14.37 7.59
CA GLU A 397 -38.20 -14.28 8.84
C GLU A 397 -37.19 -15.42 8.93
N SER A 398 -35.92 -15.06 9.15
CA SER A 398 -34.81 -16.03 9.21
C SER A 398 -34.90 -16.92 10.46
N PRO A 399 -34.52 -18.20 10.39
CA PRO A 399 -34.38 -19.01 11.59
C PRO A 399 -33.31 -18.47 12.50
N THR A 400 -33.34 -18.89 13.76
CA THR A 400 -32.36 -18.54 14.80
C THR A 400 -31.58 -19.76 15.26
N ILE A 401 -30.52 -19.55 16.05
CA ILE A 401 -29.80 -20.65 16.71
C ILE A 401 -30.73 -21.46 17.62
N LEU A 402 -31.75 -20.83 18.21
CA LEU A 402 -32.73 -21.53 19.06
C LEU A 402 -33.60 -22.50 18.26
N ASP A 403 -33.89 -22.19 17.00
CA ASP A 403 -34.58 -23.13 16.12
C ASP A 403 -33.70 -24.35 15.82
N VAL A 404 -32.41 -24.15 15.52
CA VAL A 404 -31.48 -25.27 15.32
C VAL A 404 -31.32 -26.08 16.61
N PHE A 405 -31.25 -25.43 17.78
CA PHE A 405 -31.20 -26.09 19.09
C PHE A 405 -32.45 -26.94 19.36
N ALA A 406 -33.62 -26.44 18.99
CA ALA A 406 -34.89 -27.19 19.11
C ALA A 406 -34.93 -28.41 18.19
N ILE A 407 -34.54 -28.25 16.93
CA ILE A 407 -34.47 -29.33 15.93
C ILE A 407 -33.46 -30.40 16.35
N LEU A 408 -32.29 -30.05 16.86
CA LEU A 408 -31.36 -31.03 17.43
C LEU A 408 -31.97 -31.80 18.61
N GLY A 409 -32.91 -31.17 19.37
CA GLY A 409 -33.66 -31.84 20.40
C GLY A 409 -34.63 -32.91 19.86
N GLU A 410 -35.35 -32.56 18.80
CA GLU A 410 -36.22 -33.51 18.09
C GLU A 410 -35.44 -34.69 17.49
N MET A 411 -34.33 -34.38 16.83
CA MET A 411 -33.40 -35.40 16.31
C MET A 411 -32.83 -36.34 17.41
N ALA A 412 -32.62 -35.82 18.60
CA ALA A 412 -32.11 -36.60 19.73
C ALA A 412 -33.21 -37.47 20.38
N GLU A 413 -34.48 -37.13 20.23
CA GLU A 413 -35.61 -37.88 20.78
C GLU A 413 -36.12 -38.99 19.83
N ASP A 414 -36.21 -38.71 18.54
CA ASP A 414 -36.69 -39.64 17.51
C ASP A 414 -36.13 -39.30 16.11
N MET A 415 -34.92 -39.75 15.84
CA MET A 415 -34.25 -39.54 14.56
C MET A 415 -34.96 -40.21 13.37
N PRO A 416 -35.50 -41.44 13.50
CA PRO A 416 -36.23 -42.09 12.40
C PRO A 416 -37.44 -41.25 11.93
N THR A 417 -38.27 -40.75 12.84
CA THR A 417 -39.42 -39.90 12.49
C THR A 417 -38.95 -38.58 11.87
N PHE A 418 -37.86 -38.00 12.36
CA PHE A 418 -37.29 -36.80 11.76
C PHE A 418 -36.81 -37.01 10.31
N ILE A 419 -36.21 -38.18 10.00
CA ILE A 419 -35.75 -38.51 8.66
C ILE A 419 -36.96 -38.73 7.72
N ASP A 420 -38.05 -39.34 8.20
CA ASP A 420 -39.25 -39.57 7.42
C ASP A 420 -40.01 -38.26 7.12
N ASP A 421 -40.04 -37.31 8.05
CA ASP A 421 -40.72 -36.01 7.91
C ASP A 421 -39.89 -34.97 7.13
N ALA A 422 -38.59 -34.96 7.33
CA ALA A 422 -37.68 -34.15 6.54
C ALA A 422 -37.60 -34.77 5.14
N ALA A 423 -37.99 -34.05 4.11
CA ALA A 423 -37.86 -34.48 2.70
C ALA A 423 -36.35 -34.64 2.30
N SER A 424 -35.59 -35.39 3.12
CA SER A 424 -34.17 -35.58 2.99
C SER A 424 -33.89 -36.83 2.13
N ASP A 425 -32.83 -36.76 1.32
CA ASP A 425 -32.26 -37.88 0.54
C ASP A 425 -31.69 -39.03 1.42
N LEU A 426 -31.99 -39.02 2.73
CA LEU A 426 -31.45 -39.93 3.74
C LEU A 426 -32.25 -41.24 3.87
N THR A 427 -32.88 -41.73 2.80
CA THR A 427 -33.84 -42.84 2.78
C THR A 427 -33.25 -44.25 3.10
N ASP A 428 -31.92 -44.37 3.37
CA ASP A 428 -31.26 -45.68 3.59
C ASP A 428 -30.63 -45.83 4.98
N VAL A 429 -31.13 -45.14 6.01
CA VAL A 429 -30.55 -45.21 7.37
C VAL A 429 -31.05 -46.44 8.12
N THR A 430 -30.15 -47.27 8.60
CA THR A 430 -30.51 -48.42 9.45
C THR A 430 -30.87 -47.97 10.87
N SER A 431 -31.73 -48.71 11.61
CA SER A 431 -32.09 -48.36 12.99
C SER A 431 -30.90 -48.19 13.95
N LYS A 432 -29.81 -48.94 13.72
CA LYS A 432 -28.57 -48.78 14.51
C LYS A 432 -27.79 -47.53 14.19
N GLU A 433 -27.91 -47.02 12.99
CA GLU A 433 -27.33 -45.71 12.61
C GLU A 433 -28.16 -44.59 13.17
N ALA A 434 -29.49 -44.69 13.15
CA ALA A 434 -30.38 -43.73 13.78
C ALA A 434 -30.07 -43.57 15.29
N ASP A 435 -29.98 -44.67 16.05
CA ASP A 435 -29.62 -44.65 17.49
C ASP A 435 -28.27 -43.93 17.75
N ARG A 436 -27.32 -44.04 16.83
CA ARG A 436 -26.01 -43.35 16.96
C ARG A 436 -26.14 -41.84 16.66
N TRP A 437 -27.00 -41.48 15.70
CA TRP A 437 -27.22 -40.10 15.32
C TRP A 437 -28.02 -39.37 16.41
N GLU A 438 -28.99 -40.01 17.06
CA GLU A 438 -29.69 -39.52 18.24
C GLU A 438 -28.70 -39.10 19.33
N GLY A 439 -27.76 -40.01 19.69
CA GLY A 439 -26.72 -39.71 20.66
C GLY A 439 -25.88 -38.48 20.28
N ARG A 440 -25.49 -38.38 19.01
CA ARG A 440 -24.70 -37.24 18.55
C ARG A 440 -25.49 -35.93 18.47
N ALA A 441 -26.75 -35.98 18.08
CA ALA A 441 -27.66 -34.84 18.13
C ALA A 441 -27.81 -34.30 19.57
N ALA A 442 -27.91 -35.24 20.56
CA ALA A 442 -27.94 -34.87 21.98
C ALA A 442 -26.64 -34.21 22.43
N ASP A 443 -25.47 -34.73 22.00
CA ASP A 443 -24.16 -34.15 22.33
C ASP A 443 -24.03 -32.75 21.75
N LEU A 444 -24.38 -32.55 20.48
CA LEU A 444 -24.39 -31.24 19.80
C LEU A 444 -25.33 -30.26 20.54
N ARG A 445 -26.53 -30.69 20.90
CA ARG A 445 -27.48 -29.87 21.66
C ARG A 445 -26.91 -29.46 23.01
N ILE A 446 -26.25 -30.36 23.72
CA ILE A 446 -25.60 -30.04 25.02
C ILE A 446 -24.51 -28.99 24.83
N ALA A 447 -23.69 -29.16 23.79
CA ALA A 447 -22.61 -28.22 23.49
C ALA A 447 -23.13 -26.82 23.06
N MET A 448 -24.36 -26.74 22.52
CA MET A 448 -25.00 -25.46 22.16
C MET A 448 -25.75 -24.77 23.32
N ARG A 449 -25.73 -25.31 24.55
CA ARG A 449 -26.33 -24.64 25.71
C ARG A 449 -25.88 -23.21 25.99
N PRO A 450 -24.61 -22.83 25.73
CA PRO A 450 -24.19 -21.43 25.88
C PRO A 450 -24.99 -20.40 25.07
N PHE A 451 -25.73 -20.82 24.06
CA PHE A 451 -26.65 -19.94 23.31
C PHE A 451 -28.03 -19.80 23.96
N THR A 452 -28.35 -20.51 25.04
CA THR A 452 -29.69 -20.54 25.64
C THR A 452 -29.73 -19.81 26.99
N GLY A 453 -30.88 -19.18 27.30
CA GLY A 453 -31.11 -18.51 28.58
C GLY A 453 -30.14 -17.37 28.84
N ASP A 454 -29.42 -17.42 29.94
CA ASP A 454 -28.39 -16.45 30.35
C ASP A 454 -26.98 -16.95 29.97
N GLY A 455 -26.86 -17.78 28.92
CA GLY A 455 -25.57 -18.32 28.48
C GLY A 455 -24.69 -17.26 27.83
N GLU A 456 -23.40 -17.56 27.75
CA GLU A 456 -22.36 -16.68 27.26
C GLU A 456 -22.63 -16.08 25.87
N PHE A 457 -23.25 -16.88 24.96
CA PHE A 457 -23.59 -16.49 23.59
C PHE A 457 -25.11 -16.27 23.39
N ALA A 458 -25.86 -15.95 24.44
CA ALA A 458 -27.32 -15.75 24.33
C ALA A 458 -27.69 -14.58 23.41
N ASN A 459 -26.80 -13.61 23.27
CA ASN A 459 -26.94 -12.49 22.32
C ASN A 459 -26.86 -12.89 20.83
N LEU A 460 -26.46 -14.13 20.52
CA LEU A 460 -26.44 -14.66 19.15
C LEU A 460 -27.64 -15.57 18.85
N ALA A 461 -28.51 -15.76 19.84
CA ALA A 461 -29.58 -16.77 19.76
C ALA A 461 -30.90 -16.26 19.22
N GLY A 462 -31.14 -14.97 19.19
CA GLY A 462 -32.39 -14.35 18.73
C GLY A 462 -32.27 -13.67 17.37
N GLN A 463 -33.36 -13.02 16.93
CA GLN A 463 -33.32 -12.21 15.71
C GLN A 463 -32.43 -10.99 15.86
N SER A 464 -31.77 -10.58 14.77
CA SER A 464 -30.91 -9.41 14.80
C SER A 464 -31.69 -8.16 15.19
N GLU A 465 -31.23 -7.48 16.22
CA GLU A 465 -31.65 -6.12 16.56
C GLU A 465 -30.76 -5.07 15.89
N ILE A 466 -29.73 -5.54 15.22
CA ILE A 466 -28.71 -4.76 14.53
C ILE A 466 -29.00 -4.87 13.05
N SER A 467 -29.46 -3.78 12.44
CA SER A 467 -29.55 -3.68 10.98
C SER A 467 -28.36 -2.88 10.48
N LEU A 468 -27.46 -3.53 9.77
CA LEU A 468 -26.43 -2.80 9.02
C LEU A 468 -27.00 -2.10 7.78
N GLU A 469 -28.32 -2.22 7.49
CA GLU A 469 -28.94 -1.71 6.27
C GLU A 469 -29.24 -0.21 6.25
N GLY A 470 -29.39 0.45 7.36
CA GLY A 470 -29.89 1.84 7.40
C GLY A 470 -28.82 2.90 7.53
N GLU A 471 -27.76 2.62 8.24
CA GLU A 471 -26.78 3.61 8.65
C GLU A 471 -25.57 3.63 7.72
N LYS A 472 -25.11 4.83 7.38
CA LYS A 472 -23.92 5.01 6.53
C LYS A 472 -22.63 4.73 7.27
N VAL A 473 -22.61 4.95 8.58
CA VAL A 473 -21.43 4.76 9.43
C VAL A 473 -21.82 3.86 10.59
N THR A 474 -21.08 2.77 10.77
CA THR A 474 -21.28 1.81 11.86
C THR A 474 -19.96 1.65 12.63
N TYR A 475 -20.02 1.73 13.93
CA TYR A 475 -18.89 1.49 14.82
C TYR A 475 -19.14 0.24 15.66
N LEU A 476 -18.27 -0.74 15.48
CA LEU A 476 -18.33 -2.04 16.12
C LEU A 476 -17.27 -2.08 17.23
N ASP A 477 -17.72 -1.86 18.45
CA ASP A 477 -16.91 -1.88 19.66
C ASP A 477 -16.76 -3.33 20.15
N LEU A 478 -15.56 -3.88 19.99
CA LEU A 478 -15.22 -5.18 20.52
C LEU A 478 -14.77 -4.99 21.98
N GLN A 479 -15.70 -4.88 22.92
CA GLN A 479 -15.31 -4.86 24.32
C GLN A 479 -14.40 -6.06 24.60
N GLN A 480 -13.26 -5.82 25.23
CA GLN A 480 -12.31 -6.86 25.61
C GLN A 480 -13.01 -7.90 26.51
N GLY A 481 -13.60 -8.92 25.87
CA GLY A 481 -13.91 -10.16 26.54
C GLY A 481 -12.60 -10.76 27.07
N GLU A 482 -12.60 -11.36 28.23
CA GLU A 482 -11.39 -11.95 28.85
C GLU A 482 -10.75 -13.07 28.00
N ALA A 483 -11.37 -13.45 26.86
CA ALA A 483 -10.89 -14.51 25.96
C ALA A 483 -10.75 -14.05 24.51
N ASP A 484 -9.52 -13.99 23.99
CA ASP A 484 -9.18 -13.73 22.58
C ASP A 484 -10.00 -14.55 21.57
N ARG A 485 -10.55 -15.67 22.00
CA ARG A 485 -11.29 -16.64 21.17
C ARG A 485 -12.73 -16.23 20.90
N GLU A 486 -13.39 -15.55 21.85
CA GLU A 486 -14.74 -15.01 21.67
C GLU A 486 -14.72 -13.90 20.61
N ILE A 487 -13.71 -13.06 20.65
CA ILE A 487 -13.48 -11.99 19.68
C ILE A 487 -13.38 -12.58 18.27
N ALA A 488 -12.66 -13.68 18.07
CA ALA A 488 -12.49 -14.31 16.75
C ALA A 488 -13.84 -14.81 16.16
N LEU A 489 -14.70 -15.42 17.00
CA LEU A 489 -16.03 -15.90 16.58
C LEU A 489 -16.95 -14.74 16.19
N MET A 490 -16.97 -13.69 17.02
CA MET A 490 -17.78 -12.49 16.76
C MET A 490 -17.31 -11.75 15.52
N LEU A 491 -15.99 -11.64 15.31
CA LEU A 491 -15.40 -11.04 14.11
C LEU A 491 -15.79 -11.81 12.85
N GLN A 492 -15.81 -13.14 12.90
CA GLN A 492 -16.23 -13.94 11.75
C GLN A 492 -17.67 -13.64 11.35
N LEU A 493 -18.59 -13.55 12.33
CA LEU A 493 -19.99 -13.19 12.08
C LEU A 493 -20.13 -11.80 11.47
N LEU A 494 -19.43 -10.83 12.06
CA LEU A 494 -19.43 -9.47 11.55
C LEU A 494 -18.93 -9.39 10.12
N PHE A 495 -17.87 -10.10 9.82
CA PHE A 495 -17.30 -10.09 8.49
C PHE A 495 -18.23 -10.70 7.45
N ASP A 496 -18.90 -11.78 7.78
CA ASP A 496 -19.91 -12.37 6.89
C ASP A 496 -21.06 -11.37 6.64
N THR A 497 -21.52 -10.67 7.68
CA THR A 497 -22.57 -9.66 7.56
C THR A 497 -22.12 -8.46 6.72
N VAL A 498 -20.89 -7.95 6.96
CA VAL A 498 -20.31 -6.85 6.16
C VAL A 498 -20.15 -7.24 4.69
N TYR A 499 -19.70 -8.46 4.44
CA TYR A 499 -19.49 -8.96 3.08
C TYR A 499 -20.81 -9.14 2.32
N GLU A 500 -21.84 -9.67 2.98
CA GLU A 500 -23.18 -9.75 2.40
C GLU A 500 -23.74 -8.35 2.11
N ARG A 501 -23.58 -7.40 3.02
CA ARG A 501 -23.96 -6.01 2.77
C ARG A 501 -23.23 -5.40 1.57
N ALA A 502 -21.94 -5.62 1.43
CA ALA A 502 -21.16 -5.14 0.28
C ALA A 502 -21.68 -5.73 -1.05
N LYS A 503 -22.13 -6.99 -1.05
CA LYS A 503 -22.75 -7.60 -2.24
C LYS A 503 -24.11 -6.99 -2.60
N GLN A 504 -24.87 -6.54 -1.63
CA GLN A 504 -26.24 -6.10 -1.81
C GLN A 504 -26.35 -4.61 -2.14
N THR A 505 -25.30 -3.83 -1.89
CA THR A 505 -25.27 -2.39 -2.18
C THR A 505 -24.57 -2.07 -3.51
N ASP A 506 -24.92 -0.92 -4.11
CA ASP A 506 -24.18 -0.28 -5.22
C ASP A 506 -23.27 0.84 -4.75
N LYS A 507 -23.17 1.01 -3.43
CA LYS A 507 -22.34 2.01 -2.78
C LYS A 507 -20.96 1.44 -2.48
N ARG A 508 -20.00 2.32 -2.30
CA ARG A 508 -18.66 1.96 -1.81
C ARG A 508 -18.73 1.57 -0.35
N VAL A 509 -18.07 0.49 0.02
CA VAL A 509 -17.99 0.01 1.40
C VAL A 509 -16.55 0.06 1.86
N ILE A 510 -16.32 0.66 3.01
CA ILE A 510 -15.03 0.64 3.70
C ILE A 510 -15.19 -0.16 4.99
N LEU A 511 -14.42 -1.23 5.14
CA LEU A 511 -14.26 -1.95 6.38
C LEU A 511 -12.89 -1.60 6.97
N ALA A 512 -12.88 -0.76 7.99
CA ALA A 512 -11.67 -0.36 8.70
C ALA A 512 -11.53 -1.18 9.98
N ILE A 513 -10.40 -1.85 10.15
CA ILE A 513 -10.15 -2.74 11.29
C ILE A 513 -8.88 -2.27 12.00
N ASP A 514 -9.01 -1.75 13.21
CA ASP A 514 -7.86 -1.47 14.07
C ASP A 514 -7.39 -2.76 14.74
N GLU A 515 -6.13 -2.82 15.11
CA GLU A 515 -5.46 -3.96 15.72
C GLU A 515 -5.70 -5.28 14.99
N ALA A 516 -5.53 -5.26 13.66
CA ALA A 516 -5.79 -6.41 12.78
C ALA A 516 -5.02 -7.68 13.16
N HIS A 517 -4.02 -7.60 14.05
CA HIS A 517 -3.28 -8.75 14.55
C HIS A 517 -4.18 -9.77 15.27
N TYR A 518 -5.28 -9.34 15.91
CA TYR A 518 -6.24 -10.27 16.51
C TYR A 518 -6.84 -11.22 15.47
N LEU A 519 -7.00 -10.77 14.21
CA LEU A 519 -7.51 -11.59 13.12
C LEU A 519 -6.50 -12.63 12.63
N MET A 520 -5.21 -12.36 12.80
CA MET A 520 -4.15 -13.25 12.34
C MET A 520 -4.01 -14.52 13.20
N GLN A 521 -4.67 -14.57 14.34
CA GLN A 521 -4.63 -15.71 15.27
C GLN A 521 -5.65 -16.80 14.92
N SER A 522 -6.63 -16.51 14.05
CA SER A 522 -7.69 -17.45 13.65
C SER A 522 -7.61 -17.79 12.16
N GLU A 523 -7.56 -19.09 11.83
CA GLU A 523 -7.60 -19.54 10.43
C GLU A 523 -8.91 -19.12 9.72
N GLY A 524 -10.04 -19.18 10.43
CA GLY A 524 -11.33 -18.77 9.88
C GLY A 524 -11.37 -17.29 9.49
N SER A 525 -10.82 -16.42 10.33
CA SER A 525 -10.68 -14.98 10.03
C SER A 525 -9.75 -14.73 8.85
N LEU A 526 -8.64 -15.46 8.76
CA LEU A 526 -7.70 -15.36 7.63
C LEU A 526 -8.35 -15.82 6.32
N ASP A 527 -9.11 -16.93 6.33
CA ASP A 527 -9.82 -17.43 5.14
C ASP A 527 -10.89 -16.45 4.67
N TRP A 528 -11.57 -15.80 5.60
CA TRP A 528 -12.52 -14.76 5.27
C TRP A 528 -11.84 -13.53 4.66
N LEU A 529 -10.78 -13.02 5.29
CA LEU A 529 -10.01 -11.88 4.78
C LEU A 529 -9.47 -12.17 3.38
N GLU A 530 -8.92 -13.34 3.13
CA GLU A 530 -8.43 -13.75 1.82
C GLU A 530 -9.56 -13.71 0.77
N ARG A 531 -10.76 -14.22 1.10
CA ARG A 531 -11.93 -14.12 0.24
C ARG A 531 -12.36 -12.67 0.00
N ALA A 532 -12.43 -11.86 1.05
CA ALA A 532 -12.81 -10.45 0.95
C ALA A 532 -11.81 -9.67 0.09
N TYR A 533 -10.51 -9.91 0.24
CA TYR A 533 -9.46 -9.31 -0.57
C TYR A 533 -9.59 -9.66 -2.06
N ARG A 534 -9.77 -10.93 -2.39
CA ARG A 534 -9.94 -11.39 -3.78
C ARG A 534 -11.18 -10.82 -4.46
N HIS A 535 -12.25 -10.59 -3.70
CA HIS A 535 -13.52 -10.12 -4.23
C HIS A 535 -13.77 -8.62 -4.00
N SER A 536 -12.86 -7.92 -3.34
CA SER A 536 -13.00 -6.51 -2.97
C SER A 536 -13.42 -5.62 -4.16
N ARG A 537 -12.80 -5.83 -5.31
CA ARG A 537 -13.09 -5.07 -6.54
C ARG A 537 -14.47 -5.36 -7.13
N HIS A 538 -15.01 -6.57 -6.96
CA HIS A 538 -16.32 -6.94 -7.52
C HIS A 538 -17.49 -6.30 -6.77
N HIS A 539 -17.24 -5.92 -5.51
CA HIS A 539 -18.28 -5.43 -4.60
C HIS A 539 -18.00 -4.01 -4.09
N ASP A 540 -17.09 -3.27 -4.73
CA ASP A 540 -16.64 -1.95 -4.28
C ASP A 540 -16.31 -1.90 -2.77
N LEU A 541 -15.78 -3.02 -2.25
CA LEU A 541 -15.36 -3.19 -0.86
C LEU A 541 -13.88 -2.87 -0.70
N SER A 542 -13.54 -1.95 0.20
CA SER A 542 -12.17 -1.66 0.61
C SER A 542 -11.95 -2.12 2.03
N VAL A 543 -11.06 -3.09 2.22
CA VAL A 543 -10.64 -3.52 3.56
C VAL A 543 -9.39 -2.71 3.96
N HIS A 544 -9.47 -1.98 5.08
CA HIS A 544 -8.40 -1.17 5.63
C HIS A 544 -7.91 -1.78 6.94
N LEU A 545 -6.87 -2.60 6.85
CA LEU A 545 -6.24 -3.23 8.01
C LEU A 545 -5.21 -2.31 8.64
N VAL A 546 -5.28 -2.16 9.95
CA VAL A 546 -4.37 -1.32 10.75
C VAL A 546 -3.72 -2.19 11.81
N THR A 547 -2.38 -2.22 11.88
CA THR A 547 -1.63 -3.05 12.84
C THR A 547 -0.48 -2.30 13.49
N GLN A 548 -0.07 -2.75 14.67
CA GLN A 548 1.06 -2.19 15.39
C GLN A 548 2.38 -2.84 14.99
N GLU A 549 2.38 -4.10 14.55
CA GLU A 549 3.58 -4.83 14.19
C GLU A 549 3.44 -5.51 12.82
N MET A 550 4.40 -5.21 11.93
CA MET A 550 4.49 -5.88 10.64
C MET A 550 4.80 -7.38 10.74
N SER A 551 5.43 -7.81 11.85
CA SER A 551 5.76 -9.20 12.13
C SER A 551 4.55 -10.11 12.11
N ASP A 552 3.38 -9.63 12.54
CA ASP A 552 2.15 -10.41 12.64
C ASP A 552 1.68 -10.93 11.28
N PHE A 553 1.92 -10.13 10.24
CA PHE A 553 1.61 -10.52 8.86
C PHE A 553 2.59 -11.54 8.27
N PHE A 554 3.69 -11.87 8.94
CA PHE A 554 4.70 -12.82 8.45
C PHE A 554 4.77 -14.11 9.28
N VAL A 555 3.85 -14.31 10.22
CA VAL A 555 3.76 -15.54 11.03
C VAL A 555 3.07 -16.65 10.25
N HIS A 556 2.04 -16.32 9.45
CA HIS A 556 1.26 -17.27 8.67
C HIS A 556 1.35 -16.94 7.17
N GLU A 557 1.43 -17.97 6.30
CA GLU A 557 1.48 -17.78 4.84
C GLU A 557 0.28 -16.98 4.30
N LYS A 558 -0.93 -17.24 4.82
CA LYS A 558 -2.14 -16.50 4.42
C LYS A 558 -2.07 -15.01 4.80
N ALA A 559 -1.55 -14.69 5.98
CA ALA A 559 -1.36 -13.30 6.40
C ALA A 559 -0.31 -12.57 5.53
N GLU A 560 0.77 -13.28 5.14
CA GLU A 560 1.76 -12.74 4.19
C GLU A 560 1.14 -12.44 2.81
N VAL A 561 0.21 -13.28 2.35
CA VAL A 561 -0.56 -13.03 1.12
C VAL A 561 -1.36 -11.72 1.25
N LEU A 562 -2.07 -11.51 2.35
CA LEU A 562 -2.82 -10.26 2.59
C LEU A 562 -1.92 -9.02 2.57
N ALA A 563 -0.75 -9.10 3.21
CA ALA A 563 0.21 -8.00 3.18
C ALA A 563 0.73 -7.71 1.76
N ASN A 564 0.93 -8.73 0.95
CA ASN A 564 1.40 -8.59 -0.42
C ASN A 564 0.31 -8.07 -1.37
N GLU A 565 -0.92 -8.57 -1.24
CA GLU A 565 -2.08 -8.22 -2.06
C GLU A 565 -2.73 -6.88 -1.68
N SER A 566 -2.28 -6.23 -0.60
CA SER A 566 -2.72 -4.87 -0.28
C SER A 566 -2.21 -3.88 -1.32
N SER A 567 -3.11 -3.33 -2.11
CA SER A 567 -2.79 -2.40 -3.21
C SER A 567 -2.24 -1.07 -2.74
N ILE A 568 -2.55 -0.69 -1.51
CA ILE A 568 -1.96 0.48 -0.85
C ILE A 568 -1.37 0.03 0.48
N LYS A 569 -0.11 0.39 0.73
CA LYS A 569 0.53 0.17 2.02
C LYS A 569 0.96 1.50 2.62
N ILE A 570 0.59 1.74 3.87
CA ILE A 570 0.93 2.94 4.62
C ILE A 570 1.83 2.53 5.77
N LEU A 571 3.11 2.68 5.57
CA LEU A 571 4.11 2.29 6.56
C LEU A 571 4.61 3.54 7.29
N GLN A 572 4.38 3.62 8.58
CA GLN A 572 4.90 4.70 9.41
C GLN A 572 6.14 4.23 10.17
N ARG A 573 6.49 4.86 11.28
CA ARG A 573 7.70 4.53 12.04
C ARG A 573 7.78 3.04 12.42
N LEU A 574 8.82 2.34 11.92
CA LEU A 574 9.11 0.93 12.18
C LEU A 574 10.58 0.76 12.59
N PRO A 575 10.96 1.11 13.84
CA PRO A 575 12.37 1.08 14.28
C PRO A 575 12.94 -0.35 14.33
N GLY A 576 12.08 -1.36 14.51
CA GLY A 576 12.45 -2.77 14.55
C GLY A 576 12.41 -3.49 13.18
N LEU A 577 12.30 -2.77 12.06
CA LEU A 577 12.22 -3.38 10.73
C LEU A 577 13.48 -4.19 10.43
N SER A 578 13.35 -5.52 10.43
CA SER A 578 14.43 -6.46 10.13
C SER A 578 14.75 -6.50 8.64
N GLU A 579 15.95 -6.98 8.30
CA GLU A 579 16.36 -7.16 6.90
C GLU A 579 15.48 -8.20 6.18
N ALA A 580 15.01 -9.22 6.90
CA ALA A 580 14.09 -10.22 6.37
C ALA A 580 12.72 -9.57 6.00
N HIS A 581 12.16 -8.77 6.91
CA HIS A 581 10.90 -8.06 6.66
C HIS A 581 11.06 -7.00 5.56
N ARG A 582 12.19 -6.29 5.51
CA ARG A 582 12.52 -5.37 4.41
C ARG A 582 12.42 -6.05 3.05
N LYS A 583 13.02 -7.25 2.91
CA LYS A 583 12.99 -8.02 1.66
C LYS A 583 11.58 -8.50 1.31
N LYS A 584 10.81 -8.99 2.28
CA LYS A 584 9.42 -9.43 2.07
C LYS A 584 8.52 -8.29 1.60
N LEU A 585 8.69 -7.09 2.15
CA LEU A 585 7.98 -5.88 1.70
C LEU A 585 8.55 -5.27 0.41
N GLY A 586 9.65 -5.83 -0.12
CA GLY A 586 10.32 -5.32 -1.31
C GLY A 586 10.89 -3.91 -1.13
N LEU A 587 11.19 -3.47 0.11
CA LEU A 587 11.70 -2.14 0.40
C LEU A 587 13.18 -2.02 0.06
N THR A 588 13.57 -0.85 -0.44
CA THR A 588 14.99 -0.48 -0.61
C THR A 588 15.63 -0.19 0.75
N ALA A 589 16.96 -0.18 0.81
CA ALA A 589 17.70 0.20 2.02
C ALA A 589 17.34 1.62 2.48
N ARG A 590 17.18 2.56 1.53
CA ARG A 590 16.81 3.96 1.80
C ARG A 590 15.41 4.09 2.38
N GLU A 591 14.44 3.35 1.84
CA GLU A 591 13.07 3.33 2.37
C GLU A 591 13.01 2.72 3.77
N ALA A 592 13.77 1.65 4.01
CA ALA A 592 13.86 1.04 5.33
C ALA A 592 14.50 2.01 6.36
N GLU A 593 15.53 2.76 5.96
CA GLU A 593 16.14 3.77 6.81
C GLU A 593 15.18 4.93 7.09
N PHE A 594 14.43 5.38 6.07
CA PHE A 594 13.36 6.36 6.26
C PHE A 594 12.34 5.88 7.30
N LEU A 595 11.89 4.62 7.23
CA LEU A 595 10.92 4.06 8.17
C LEU A 595 11.47 3.90 9.59
N ARG A 596 12.77 3.55 9.74
CA ARG A 596 13.42 3.46 11.06
C ARG A 596 13.53 4.83 11.72
N SER A 597 13.81 5.87 10.94
CA SER A 597 13.98 7.26 11.37
C SER A 597 12.72 8.12 11.26
N ALA A 598 11.62 7.56 10.78
CA ALA A 598 10.36 8.27 10.55
C ALA A 598 9.89 8.99 11.82
N LYS A 599 9.48 10.24 11.65
CA LYS A 599 9.04 11.08 12.76
C LYS A 599 7.60 10.71 13.14
N PRO A 600 7.34 10.41 14.43
CA PRO A 600 5.97 10.20 14.91
C PRO A 600 5.18 11.51 14.87
N GLY A 601 3.86 11.39 14.77
CA GLY A 601 2.96 12.53 14.88
C GLY A 601 2.97 13.11 16.30
N THR A 602 3.08 14.43 16.40
CA THR A 602 2.84 15.16 17.63
C THR A 602 2.07 16.43 17.29
N ARG A 603 1.22 16.92 18.21
CA ARG A 603 0.47 18.17 18.01
C ARG A 603 1.39 19.36 17.69
N GLU A 604 2.55 19.45 18.36
CA GLU A 604 3.52 20.52 18.09
C GLU A 604 4.10 20.46 16.69
N ARG A 605 4.32 19.26 16.15
CA ARG A 605 4.89 19.08 14.81
C ARG A 605 3.87 19.24 13.71
N GLY A 606 2.61 18.90 13.96
CA GLY A 606 1.51 18.99 13.01
C GLY A 606 1.55 17.95 11.88
N TYR A 607 2.45 16.96 11.92
CA TYR A 607 2.51 15.87 10.93
C TYR A 607 3.20 14.63 11.49
N SER A 608 2.93 13.49 10.85
CA SER A 608 3.70 12.24 10.99
C SER A 608 4.33 11.86 9.64
N HIS A 609 5.45 11.12 9.67
CA HIS A 609 6.03 10.56 8.45
C HIS A 609 5.43 9.20 8.13
N ALA A 610 5.08 8.99 6.86
CA ALA A 610 4.68 7.69 6.33
C ALA A 610 5.34 7.44 4.96
N LEU A 611 5.59 6.17 4.64
CA LEU A 611 5.87 5.72 3.30
C LEU A 611 4.57 5.16 2.72
N VAL A 612 4.00 5.84 1.75
CA VAL A 612 2.80 5.41 1.03
C VAL A 612 3.22 4.67 -0.22
N CYS A 613 2.99 3.35 -0.22
CA CYS A 613 3.25 2.50 -1.37
C CYS A 613 1.93 2.30 -2.12
N VAL A 614 1.86 2.72 -3.36
CA VAL A 614 0.67 2.63 -4.22
C VAL A 614 0.99 1.69 -5.38
N GLU A 615 0.20 0.64 -5.52
CA GLU A 615 0.37 -0.32 -6.59
C GLU A 615 0.36 0.37 -7.96
N ASP A 616 1.28 -0.02 -8.84
CA ASP A 616 1.49 0.51 -10.20
C ASP A 616 1.81 2.02 -10.30
N LYS A 617 1.90 2.74 -9.17
CA LYS A 617 2.21 4.18 -9.15
C LYS A 617 3.55 4.51 -8.53
N GLY A 618 3.98 3.73 -7.53
CA GLY A 618 5.25 3.95 -6.85
C GLY A 618 5.13 4.09 -5.34
N ARG A 619 6.17 4.65 -4.75
CA ARG A 619 6.33 4.77 -3.30
C ARG A 619 6.71 6.19 -2.93
N TYR A 620 5.98 6.77 -2.01
CA TYR A 620 6.04 8.18 -1.70
C TYR A 620 6.30 8.37 -0.20
N PRO A 621 7.47 8.87 0.19
CA PRO A 621 7.68 9.35 1.56
C PRO A 621 6.86 10.62 1.76
N VAL A 622 5.92 10.60 2.69
CA VAL A 622 4.97 11.69 2.92
C VAL A 622 5.00 12.22 4.35
N LYS A 623 4.65 13.47 4.50
CA LYS A 623 4.18 14.11 5.73
C LYS A 623 2.67 13.99 5.74
N VAL A 624 2.11 13.13 6.57
CA VAL A 624 0.67 13.04 6.80
C VAL A 624 0.28 14.23 7.66
N THR A 625 -0.49 15.13 7.12
CA THR A 625 -0.97 16.35 7.78
C THR A 625 -2.49 16.36 7.83
N ALA A 626 -3.04 16.89 8.88
CA ALA A 626 -4.47 17.16 9.01
C ALA A 626 -4.71 18.66 9.12
N LEU A 627 -5.87 19.11 8.64
CA LEU A 627 -6.37 20.44 8.91
C LEU A 627 -6.71 20.57 10.41
N PRO A 628 -6.74 21.78 11.00
CA PRO A 628 -7.15 21.95 12.39
C PRO A 628 -8.50 21.32 12.69
N GLU A 629 -9.47 21.47 11.80
CA GLU A 629 -10.82 20.92 11.92
C GLU A 629 -10.82 19.39 11.84
N GLU A 630 -9.98 18.80 10.98
CA GLU A 630 -9.80 17.36 10.91
C GLU A 630 -9.14 16.82 12.19
N MET A 631 -8.19 17.57 12.78
CA MET A 631 -7.52 17.15 14.02
C MET A 631 -8.46 17.15 15.22
N GLU A 632 -9.40 18.08 15.31
CA GLU A 632 -10.43 18.11 16.34
C GLU A 632 -11.29 16.83 16.30
N ILE A 633 -11.50 16.24 15.12
CA ILE A 633 -12.26 15.01 14.91
C ILE A 633 -11.41 13.77 15.21
N VAL A 634 -10.22 13.68 14.60
CA VAL A 634 -9.44 12.44 14.64
C VAL A 634 -8.58 12.28 15.89
N ASP A 635 -8.27 13.37 16.57
CA ASP A 635 -7.45 13.41 17.81
C ASP A 635 -7.92 14.57 18.70
N PRO A 636 -9.17 14.54 19.22
CA PRO A 636 -9.69 15.59 20.07
C PRO A 636 -8.78 15.80 21.32
N PRO A 637 -8.70 17.02 21.86
CA PRO A 637 -8.02 17.24 23.14
C PRO A 637 -8.69 16.38 24.22
N GLU A 638 -7.89 15.76 25.08
CA GLU A 638 -8.42 15.11 26.27
C GLU A 638 -9.20 16.16 27.07
N ASP A 639 -10.44 15.85 27.39
CA ASP A 639 -11.28 16.74 28.18
C ASP A 639 -10.74 16.71 29.64
N ASP A 640 -10.04 17.77 30.05
CA ASP A 640 -9.50 17.93 31.42
C ASP A 640 -10.62 18.01 32.50
N SER A 641 -11.87 17.78 32.11
CA SER A 641 -12.99 17.66 33.03
C SER A 641 -13.13 16.22 33.54
N GLU A 642 -12.20 15.76 34.38
CA GLU A 642 -12.54 14.69 35.33
C GLU A 642 -13.74 15.16 36.17
N PRO A 643 -14.78 14.35 36.36
CA PRO A 643 -15.79 14.66 37.33
C PRO A 643 -15.15 14.56 38.72
N ASP A 644 -14.94 15.73 39.36
CA ASP A 644 -14.73 15.83 40.79
C ASP A 644 -15.84 15.03 41.52
N GLY A 645 -15.52 13.84 41.99
CA GLY A 645 -16.50 13.03 42.71
C GLY A 645 -16.12 11.57 42.93
N ALA A 646 -14.86 11.28 43.26
CA ALA A 646 -14.61 10.06 44.01
C ALA A 646 -15.06 10.26 45.48
N PRO A 647 -15.98 9.45 46.02
CA PRO A 647 -16.31 9.54 47.42
C PRO A 647 -15.11 9.05 48.24
N ASP A 648 -14.71 9.88 49.23
CA ASP A 648 -13.76 9.53 50.28
C ASP A 648 -14.00 8.11 50.81
N SER A 649 -13.09 7.21 50.54
CA SER A 649 -13.00 5.93 51.27
C SER A 649 -12.26 6.17 52.57
N GLU A 650 -12.94 6.79 53.54
CA GLU A 650 -12.59 6.61 54.92
C GLU A 650 -13.32 5.39 55.51
N VAL A 651 -12.54 4.62 56.26
CA VAL A 651 -12.93 3.67 57.29
C VAL A 651 -13.34 2.26 56.84
N TYR A 652 -12.40 1.32 56.95
CA TYR A 652 -12.49 0.28 57.98
C TYR A 652 -11.10 -0.34 58.24
N ALA A 653 -10.70 -0.21 59.53
CA ALA A 653 -9.54 -0.82 60.16
C ALA A 653 -9.64 -2.34 60.25
#